data_527774a90f0fb15fce6e4de2c59f26d9
#
_entry.id   527774a90f0fb15fce6e4de2c59f26d9
#
_cell.length_a   1.000
_cell.length_b   1.000
_cell.length_c   1.000
_cell.angle_alpha   90.00
_cell.angle_beta   90.00
_cell.angle_gamma   90.00
#
_symmetry.space_group_name_H-M   'P 1'
#
loop_
_entity.id
_entity.type
_entity.pdbx_description
1 polymer ?
#
loop_
_entity_poly.entity_id
_entity_poly.type
_entity_poly.pdbx_seq_one_letter_code
_entity_poly.pdbx_strand_id
1 'polypeptide(L)'
;MTPMYSIAVVWLFTYALCEDFCKNANFFCGAHTTFVNTPRPRESPVLSGHNLNKRSTDPDGETCKSLTGFESTLKNNTHTYAFNDLSGSVSLAWVGDGTGVLLVLTTFQVPVFMIRLGQSKLYRSEDYGKTFQDVTHLINNTFVQTEFGIAIGPDNSGRVIMTGDVSEGGGSRIFRSLDYGHSFSPVDLPFFPLIQTLYNPNDSNVLLTLSITLDLWLSEDFGSTWRKIHDSVCLVRWGPEDSIYFTTNSNGSCNDKGMLELKRSLDYGKNIKTIASKIYSFVLGGRFVFASIMTGSGTQRMIHVSVDGGDVWNMAQLPTVGHEQFYSILAASDDMVFMHVDEPGDTGIGTIYISDDRGTLYSKSLERHLYTATGGDTDFTNVTSLRGVYMTSVLTEDGSVETVVSFDQGGEWRPVQRPRNSRCDTETATNRPDRCSLHIHALYSISMKMNVPLLPLTQFNAIGLILAHGSVGDPASVLSPDVYVSDDGGYSWLRALTGPHHYAILDSGGLLVAVEHTSAPVNQIKFSTDEGQCWHVYNFTSEPLYFTGLALEPGAHSMNLSLWGYRVGLQGPLSHYWVSVTIDFKQLLSRDCGEGDYVQWLAHSDDLNNPNDGCILGYKERFLRLRKDSVCWNGRDYVITTQPTPCQCTLDDYQCDYGYHRAENSSECVEQADLKGHVLEFCLHGTTEQLQTSGYRKIPGDRCVGGIQPKRKEIDLRRNCISNALHPKPLTEANLLSSASIVLVVMVILLISAATGVMLVKKYVCGGRFLVHRYSVLQQHAEANGIEGVDELDTHTTEMGKTQYHEDSDEDLLE
;
A
#
# COMPACT_ATOMS: atom_id res chain seq x y z
N MET A 1 15.70 -29.93 -29.66
CA MET A 1 14.25 -29.66 -29.45
C MET A 1 13.91 -29.57 -27.95
N THR A 2 14.74 -28.94 -27.14
CA THR A 2 14.51 -28.88 -25.68
C THR A 2 14.88 -27.55 -24.97
N PRO A 3 15.11 -26.44 -25.67
CA PRO A 3 15.18 -25.16 -24.93
C PRO A 3 13.90 -24.28 -24.99
N MET A 4 12.92 -24.61 -25.83
CA MET A 4 11.74 -23.73 -25.98
C MET A 4 10.65 -23.94 -24.91
N TYR A 5 10.62 -25.08 -24.24
CA TYR A 5 9.61 -25.36 -23.21
C TYR A 5 9.93 -24.69 -21.85
N SER A 6 11.21 -24.44 -21.59
CA SER A 6 11.61 -23.77 -20.33
C SER A 6 11.30 -22.27 -20.30
N ILE A 7 11.28 -21.60 -21.43
CA ILE A 7 10.99 -20.17 -21.53
C ILE A 7 9.47 -19.93 -21.38
N ALA A 8 8.64 -20.80 -21.93
CA ALA A 8 7.18 -20.66 -21.83
C ALA A 8 6.64 -20.87 -20.40
N VAL A 9 7.29 -21.72 -19.60
CA VAL A 9 6.89 -21.96 -18.20
C VAL A 9 7.33 -20.81 -17.31
N VAL A 10 8.49 -20.20 -17.55
CA VAL A 10 8.92 -19.00 -16.81
C VAL A 10 8.00 -17.81 -17.11
N TRP A 11 7.53 -17.64 -18.35
CA TRP A 11 6.58 -16.60 -18.74
C TRP A 11 5.20 -16.75 -18.09
N LEU A 12 4.71 -17.97 -17.89
CA LEU A 12 3.43 -18.22 -17.21
C LEU A 12 3.49 -17.95 -15.70
N PHE A 13 4.66 -18.16 -15.08
CA PHE A 13 4.85 -17.88 -13.65
C PHE A 13 5.09 -16.38 -13.37
N THR A 14 5.77 -15.67 -14.27
CA THR A 14 5.93 -14.20 -14.13
C THR A 14 4.62 -13.45 -14.41
N TYR A 15 3.75 -13.97 -15.28
CA TYR A 15 2.45 -13.36 -15.55
C TYR A 15 1.49 -13.40 -14.35
N ALA A 16 1.51 -14.49 -13.59
CA ALA A 16 0.68 -14.63 -12.38
C ALA A 16 1.18 -13.77 -11.21
N LEU A 17 2.48 -13.53 -11.13
CA LEU A 17 3.08 -12.70 -10.05
C LEU A 17 2.97 -11.20 -10.33
N CYS A 18 2.96 -10.77 -11.60
CA CYS A 18 2.80 -9.36 -11.95
C CYS A 18 1.35 -8.87 -11.90
N GLU A 19 0.36 -9.74 -12.12
CA GLU A 19 -1.06 -9.33 -12.09
C GLU A 19 -1.55 -8.98 -10.68
N ASP A 20 -0.98 -9.59 -9.65
CA ASP A 20 -1.29 -9.26 -8.26
C ASP A 20 -0.49 -8.03 -7.75
N PHE A 21 0.71 -7.81 -8.26
CA PHE A 21 1.56 -6.69 -7.87
C PHE A 21 1.04 -5.32 -8.36
N CYS A 22 0.41 -5.27 -9.53
CA CYS A 22 -0.15 -4.02 -10.07
C CYS A 22 -1.57 -3.69 -9.57
N LYS A 23 -2.28 -4.62 -8.95
CA LYS A 23 -3.64 -4.35 -8.43
C LYS A 23 -3.67 -3.60 -7.11
N ASN A 24 -2.59 -3.65 -6.32
CA ASN A 24 -2.52 -3.04 -5.00
C ASN A 24 -1.71 -1.73 -4.95
N ALA A 25 -1.00 -1.36 -6.02
CA ALA A 25 -0.09 -0.21 -6.05
C ALA A 25 -0.78 1.13 -6.37
N ASN A 26 -1.98 1.37 -5.85
CA ASN A 26 -2.69 2.64 -6.12
C ASN A 26 -2.24 3.82 -5.24
N PHE A 27 -1.24 3.69 -4.38
CA PHE A 27 -0.93 4.76 -3.44
C PHE A 27 0.34 5.58 -3.73
N PHE A 28 1.29 5.12 -4.56
CA PHE A 28 2.51 5.89 -4.85
C PHE A 28 3.18 5.62 -6.20
N CYS A 29 2.46 5.13 -7.20
CA CYS A 29 2.94 5.29 -8.58
C CYS A 29 2.49 6.67 -9.05
N GLY A 30 3.38 7.63 -9.04
CA GLY A 30 3.09 8.95 -9.55
C GLY A 30 2.43 8.88 -10.93
N ALA A 31 1.21 9.39 -11.04
CA ALA A 31 0.51 9.68 -12.28
C ALA A 31 0.28 8.53 -13.28
N HIS A 32 0.38 7.27 -12.88
CA HIS A 32 0.08 6.13 -13.74
C HIS A 32 -1.30 5.56 -13.48
N THR A 33 -2.17 5.63 -14.48
CA THR A 33 -3.44 4.89 -14.46
C THR A 33 -3.44 3.90 -15.63
N THR A 34 -3.47 2.60 -15.33
CA THR A 34 -3.60 1.56 -16.35
C THR A 34 -5.03 1.02 -16.34
N PHE A 35 -5.73 1.15 -17.46
CA PHE A 35 -7.04 0.57 -17.63
C PHE A 35 -6.92 -0.72 -18.44
N VAL A 36 -7.41 -1.82 -17.89
CA VAL A 36 -7.44 -3.12 -18.55
C VAL A 36 -8.89 -3.45 -18.91
N ASN A 37 -9.10 -3.86 -20.14
CA ASN A 37 -10.40 -4.30 -20.59
C ASN A 37 -10.67 -5.72 -20.05
N THR A 38 -11.38 -5.83 -18.92
CA THR A 38 -11.75 -7.12 -18.34
C THR A 38 -12.93 -7.73 -19.05
N PRO A 39 -12.94 -9.04 -19.37
CA PRO A 39 -14.11 -9.70 -19.94
C PRO A 39 -15.25 -9.73 -18.93
N ARG A 40 -16.47 -9.45 -19.42
CA ARG A 40 -17.71 -9.34 -18.66
C ARG A 40 -17.92 -10.49 -17.67
N PRO A 41 -18.38 -10.21 -16.43
CA PRO A 41 -19.06 -11.20 -15.62
C PRO A 41 -20.38 -11.62 -16.28
N ARG A 42 -20.73 -12.89 -16.20
CA ARG A 42 -22.01 -13.43 -16.69
C ARG A 42 -23.18 -12.73 -16.01
N GLU A 43 -24.09 -12.24 -16.82
CA GLU A 43 -25.34 -11.60 -16.39
C GLU A 43 -26.18 -12.52 -15.50
N SER A 44 -26.55 -12.02 -14.33
CA SER A 44 -27.71 -12.50 -13.58
C SER A 44 -28.95 -11.74 -14.05
N PRO A 45 -30.13 -12.33 -14.10
CA PRO A 45 -31.31 -11.72 -14.72
C PRO A 45 -31.78 -10.50 -13.94
N VAL A 46 -31.88 -9.38 -14.64
CA VAL A 46 -32.38 -8.10 -14.14
C VAL A 46 -33.90 -8.19 -13.92
N LEU A 47 -34.28 -7.97 -12.68
CA LEU A 47 -35.67 -7.60 -12.34
C LEU A 47 -35.88 -6.13 -12.74
N SER A 48 -36.80 -5.90 -13.66
CA SER A 48 -37.20 -4.58 -14.12
C SER A 48 -37.79 -3.74 -12.96
N GLY A 49 -37.11 -2.70 -12.57
CA GLY A 49 -37.56 -1.77 -11.56
C GLY A 49 -37.78 -0.36 -12.14
N HIS A 50 -38.93 0.17 -11.83
CA HIS A 50 -39.57 1.39 -12.29
C HIS A 50 -38.70 2.66 -12.32
N ASN A 51 -38.84 3.43 -13.39
CA ASN A 51 -38.47 4.83 -13.51
C ASN A 51 -38.98 5.65 -12.30
N LEU A 52 -38.06 6.13 -11.49
CA LEU A 52 -38.32 7.23 -10.57
C LEU A 52 -37.32 8.35 -10.82
N ASN A 53 -37.75 9.32 -11.60
CA ASN A 53 -37.21 10.67 -11.59
C ASN A 53 -37.47 11.25 -10.17
N LYS A 54 -36.59 10.99 -9.22
CA LYS A 54 -36.57 11.74 -7.96
C LYS A 54 -35.52 12.85 -8.08
N ARG A 55 -36.01 14.10 -8.08
CA ARG A 55 -35.23 15.26 -7.70
C ARG A 55 -34.55 14.95 -6.36
N SER A 56 -33.24 15.11 -6.31
CA SER A 56 -32.49 15.10 -5.05
C SER A 56 -33.07 16.21 -4.18
N THR A 57 -33.87 15.86 -3.21
CA THR A 57 -34.25 16.77 -2.13
C THR A 57 -33.22 16.60 -1.03
N ASP A 58 -32.59 17.69 -0.68
CA ASP A 58 -31.77 17.82 0.54
C ASP A 58 -32.59 17.35 1.76
N PRO A 59 -32.03 16.55 2.67
CA PRO A 59 -32.76 16.05 3.83
C PRO A 59 -33.30 17.14 4.76
N ASP A 60 -32.71 18.34 4.72
CA ASP A 60 -33.14 19.49 5.57
C ASP A 60 -34.04 20.48 4.84
N GLY A 61 -34.46 20.19 3.59
CA GLY A 61 -35.39 21.05 2.85
C GLY A 61 -34.77 22.35 2.34
N GLU A 62 -33.48 22.57 2.47
CA GLU A 62 -32.76 23.65 1.80
C GLU A 62 -32.59 23.30 0.32
N THR A 63 -33.12 24.15 -0.54
CA THR A 63 -32.89 24.01 -1.98
C THR A 63 -31.45 24.38 -2.31
N CYS A 64 -30.69 23.46 -2.92
CA CYS A 64 -29.37 23.72 -3.48
C CYS A 64 -29.37 25.03 -4.28
N LYS A 65 -28.40 25.92 -4.02
CA LYS A 65 -28.25 27.15 -4.81
C LYS A 65 -28.10 26.78 -6.28
N SER A 66 -29.01 27.23 -7.10
CA SER A 66 -28.96 26.95 -8.53
C SER A 66 -27.79 27.69 -9.18
N LEU A 67 -26.78 26.93 -9.57
CA LEU A 67 -25.75 27.42 -10.50
C LEU A 67 -26.41 27.57 -11.88
N THR A 68 -26.75 28.82 -12.27
CA THR A 68 -27.38 29.09 -13.55
C THR A 68 -26.34 29.17 -14.67
N GLY A 69 -26.63 28.51 -15.79
CA GLY A 69 -25.81 28.61 -17.02
C GLY A 69 -24.57 27.71 -17.06
N PHE A 70 -24.32 26.85 -16.04
CA PHE A 70 -23.16 25.97 -16.01
C PHE A 70 -23.15 24.96 -17.17
N GLU A 71 -24.31 24.49 -17.63
CA GLU A 71 -24.40 23.49 -18.71
C GLU A 71 -23.78 24.00 -20.01
N SER A 72 -24.08 25.26 -20.39
CA SER A 72 -23.51 25.87 -21.60
C SER A 72 -22.00 26.09 -21.44
N THR A 73 -21.54 26.50 -20.24
CA THR A 73 -20.14 26.72 -19.95
C THR A 73 -19.37 25.40 -20.03
N LEU A 74 -19.84 24.36 -19.37
CA LEU A 74 -19.17 23.06 -19.37
C LEU A 74 -19.19 22.42 -20.74
N LYS A 75 -20.31 22.55 -21.49
CA LYS A 75 -20.42 22.02 -22.86
C LYS A 75 -19.38 22.59 -23.81
N ASN A 76 -19.08 23.88 -23.69
CA ASN A 76 -18.04 24.54 -24.50
C ASN A 76 -16.60 24.14 -24.08
N ASN A 77 -16.45 23.60 -22.88
CA ASN A 77 -15.17 23.20 -22.29
C ASN A 77 -15.07 21.68 -22.06
N THR A 78 -15.89 20.91 -22.78
CA THR A 78 -15.85 19.44 -22.78
C THR A 78 -15.32 18.96 -24.12
N HIS A 79 -14.23 18.21 -24.09
CA HIS A 79 -13.52 17.70 -25.25
C HIS A 79 -13.55 16.19 -25.27
N THR A 80 -13.97 15.60 -26.41
CA THR A 80 -14.02 14.14 -26.57
C THR A 80 -12.97 13.73 -27.59
N TYR A 81 -12.16 12.74 -27.27
CA TYR A 81 -11.23 12.13 -28.19
C TYR A 81 -11.46 10.62 -28.26
N ALA A 82 -11.53 10.09 -29.46
CA ALA A 82 -11.70 8.66 -29.73
C ALA A 82 -10.39 8.10 -30.30
N PHE A 83 -9.85 7.07 -29.64
CA PHE A 83 -8.65 6.37 -30.10
C PHE A 83 -9.08 5.31 -31.13
N ASN A 84 -8.60 5.46 -32.36
CA ASN A 84 -8.96 4.55 -33.46
C ASN A 84 -8.17 3.22 -33.42
N ASP A 85 -7.82 2.77 -32.29
CA ASP A 85 -7.02 1.57 -32.07
C ASP A 85 -7.91 0.41 -31.64
N LEU A 86 -7.51 -0.79 -32.02
CA LEU A 86 -8.11 -2.02 -31.49
C LEU A 86 -7.96 -2.05 -29.98
N SER A 87 -9.03 -2.43 -29.31
CA SER A 87 -9.11 -2.44 -27.85
C SER A 87 -8.10 -3.38 -27.22
N GLY A 88 -7.10 -2.81 -26.64
CA GLY A 88 -6.16 -3.46 -25.74
C GLY A 88 -6.16 -2.78 -24.37
N SER A 89 -5.03 -2.83 -23.68
CA SER A 89 -4.81 -2.05 -22.46
C SER A 89 -4.43 -0.61 -22.80
N VAL A 90 -4.76 0.31 -21.90
CA VAL A 90 -4.36 1.72 -21.96
C VAL A 90 -3.61 2.06 -20.69
N SER A 91 -2.39 2.60 -20.85
CA SER A 91 -1.61 3.18 -19.76
C SER A 91 -1.55 4.69 -19.94
N LEU A 92 -1.79 5.41 -18.85
CA LEU A 92 -1.80 6.86 -18.80
C LEU A 92 -0.67 7.35 -17.89
N ALA A 93 0.04 8.39 -18.31
CA ALA A 93 1.06 9.02 -17.49
C ALA A 93 1.05 10.53 -17.65
N TRP A 94 0.82 11.25 -16.57
CA TRP A 94 1.04 12.68 -16.49
C TRP A 94 2.53 12.97 -16.35
N VAL A 95 3.03 13.87 -17.17
CA VAL A 95 4.46 14.21 -17.16
C VAL A 95 4.69 15.52 -16.42
N GLY A 96 4.72 15.43 -15.10
CA GLY A 96 4.88 16.54 -14.18
C GLY A 96 3.57 17.24 -13.79
N ASP A 97 3.64 17.98 -12.69
CA ASP A 97 2.49 18.69 -12.11
C ASP A 97 2.33 20.05 -12.79
N GLY A 98 1.10 20.39 -13.19
CA GLY A 98 0.76 21.67 -13.82
C GLY A 98 1.31 21.85 -15.23
N THR A 99 1.87 20.82 -15.84
CA THR A 99 2.43 20.87 -17.19
C THR A 99 1.40 20.72 -18.30
N GLY A 100 0.27 20.08 -18.00
CA GLY A 100 -0.76 19.70 -18.94
C GLY A 100 -0.36 18.57 -19.90
N VAL A 101 0.82 17.99 -19.72
CA VAL A 101 1.34 16.94 -20.61
C VAL A 101 0.88 15.57 -20.14
N LEU A 102 0.13 14.87 -20.99
CA LEU A 102 -0.36 13.52 -20.77
C LEU A 102 0.15 12.60 -21.88
N LEU A 103 0.83 11.52 -21.50
CA LEU A 103 1.20 10.43 -22.39
C LEU A 103 0.19 9.28 -22.26
N VAL A 104 -0.21 8.74 -23.38
CA VAL A 104 -1.15 7.61 -23.45
C VAL A 104 -0.54 6.53 -24.30
N LEU A 105 -0.34 5.37 -23.71
CA LEU A 105 0.15 4.19 -24.38
C LEU A 105 -1.00 3.20 -24.54
N THR A 106 -1.36 2.87 -25.76
CA THR A 106 -2.32 1.80 -26.08
C THR A 106 -1.55 0.58 -26.56
N THR A 107 -1.90 -0.58 -26.05
CA THR A 107 -1.28 -1.83 -26.46
C THR A 107 -2.34 -2.84 -26.86
N PHE A 108 -2.10 -3.52 -27.96
CA PHE A 108 -2.91 -4.61 -28.45
C PHE A 108 -2.15 -5.92 -28.24
N GLN A 109 -2.71 -6.82 -27.44
CA GLN A 109 -2.15 -8.16 -27.23
C GLN A 109 -2.88 -9.16 -28.11
N VAL A 110 -2.14 -9.84 -28.95
CA VAL A 110 -2.64 -10.96 -29.77
C VAL A 110 -2.51 -12.25 -28.94
N PRO A 111 -3.39 -13.27 -29.13
CA PRO A 111 -3.26 -14.55 -28.44
C PRO A 111 -1.84 -15.14 -28.52
N VAL A 112 -1.42 -15.88 -27.51
CA VAL A 112 -0.06 -16.37 -27.23
C VAL A 112 0.68 -16.99 -28.43
N PHE A 113 -0.02 -17.56 -29.41
CA PHE A 113 0.58 -18.13 -30.61
C PHE A 113 0.98 -17.09 -31.68
N MET A 114 0.65 -15.82 -31.48
CA MET A 114 0.95 -14.71 -32.40
C MET A 114 1.68 -13.54 -31.71
N ILE A 115 2.52 -13.82 -30.71
CA ILE A 115 3.23 -12.84 -29.86
C ILE A 115 3.99 -11.75 -30.66
N ARG A 116 4.39 -12.04 -31.89
CA ARG A 116 5.12 -11.09 -32.75
C ARG A 116 4.26 -10.01 -33.40
N LEU A 117 2.95 -10.02 -33.19
CA LEU A 117 2.01 -9.05 -33.77
C LEU A 117 1.46 -8.05 -32.71
N GLY A 118 2.08 -7.99 -31.53
CA GLY A 118 1.79 -6.94 -30.55
C GLY A 118 2.14 -5.57 -31.15
N GLN A 119 1.24 -4.62 -31.06
CA GLN A 119 1.44 -3.23 -31.44
C GLN A 119 1.19 -2.34 -30.25
N SER A 120 2.09 -1.39 -30.07
CA SER A 120 1.88 -0.29 -29.14
C SER A 120 1.77 1.00 -29.92
N LYS A 121 0.85 1.87 -29.50
CA LYS A 121 0.75 3.23 -30.00
C LYS A 121 0.92 4.20 -28.86
N LEU A 122 1.65 5.25 -29.14
CA LEU A 122 1.92 6.33 -28.20
C LEU A 122 1.22 7.60 -28.67
N TYR A 123 0.39 8.15 -27.78
CA TYR A 123 -0.25 9.44 -27.99
C TYR A 123 0.26 10.44 -26.95
N ARG A 124 0.35 11.70 -27.31
CA ARG A 124 0.76 12.79 -26.45
C ARG A 124 -0.24 13.94 -26.52
N SER A 125 -0.60 14.45 -25.36
CA SER A 125 -1.39 15.68 -25.17
C SER A 125 -0.52 16.73 -24.49
N GLU A 126 -0.73 17.99 -24.82
CA GLU A 126 -0.08 19.15 -24.17
C GLU A 126 -1.13 20.11 -23.55
N ASP A 127 -2.37 19.72 -23.55
CA ASP A 127 -3.51 20.55 -23.18
C ASP A 127 -4.45 19.86 -22.17
N TYR A 128 -3.85 19.11 -21.24
CA TYR A 128 -4.58 18.39 -20.19
C TYR A 128 -5.47 17.25 -20.71
N GLY A 129 -5.12 16.65 -21.86
CA GLY A 129 -5.91 15.57 -22.44
C GLY A 129 -7.12 16.03 -23.25
N LYS A 130 -7.18 17.30 -23.66
CA LYS A 130 -8.25 17.83 -24.54
C LYS A 130 -8.05 17.38 -25.98
N THR A 131 -6.80 17.38 -26.44
CA THR A 131 -6.41 16.87 -27.76
C THR A 131 -5.20 15.94 -27.65
N PHE A 132 -5.10 14.98 -28.58
CA PHE A 132 -4.00 14.03 -28.63
C PHE A 132 -3.37 13.96 -30.01
N GLN A 133 -2.06 13.82 -30.03
CA GLN A 133 -1.28 13.60 -31.23
C GLN A 133 -0.73 12.17 -31.22
N ASP A 134 -0.83 11.44 -32.33
CA ASP A 134 -0.16 10.15 -32.51
C ASP A 134 1.34 10.40 -32.72
N VAL A 135 2.13 10.00 -31.72
CA VAL A 135 3.60 10.13 -31.72
C VAL A 135 4.29 8.77 -31.72
N THR A 136 3.60 7.74 -32.18
CA THR A 136 4.11 6.34 -32.21
C THR A 136 5.42 6.21 -32.96
N HIS A 137 5.67 7.07 -33.95
CA HIS A 137 6.95 7.08 -34.68
C HIS A 137 8.16 7.36 -33.79
N LEU A 138 7.97 8.04 -32.65
CA LEU A 138 9.08 8.34 -31.70
C LEU A 138 9.58 7.09 -30.99
N ILE A 139 8.78 6.03 -30.93
CA ILE A 139 9.16 4.73 -30.38
C ILE A 139 9.46 3.70 -31.47
N ASN A 140 9.65 4.13 -32.70
CA ASN A 140 9.98 3.28 -33.87
C ASN A 140 8.98 2.12 -34.08
N ASN A 141 7.72 2.30 -33.75
CA ASN A 141 6.68 1.25 -33.72
C ASN A 141 7.07 0.00 -32.91
N THR A 142 7.91 0.18 -31.92
CA THR A 142 8.34 -0.91 -31.02
C THR A 142 7.18 -1.25 -30.09
N PHE A 143 7.00 -2.54 -29.79
CA PHE A 143 6.09 -2.96 -28.74
C PHE A 143 6.63 -2.53 -27.37
N VAL A 144 5.86 -1.78 -26.61
CA VAL A 144 6.22 -1.34 -25.26
C VAL A 144 5.48 -2.21 -24.24
N GLN A 145 6.21 -2.73 -23.29
CA GLN A 145 5.67 -3.61 -22.25
C GLN A 145 4.79 -2.80 -21.30
N THR A 146 3.50 -3.13 -21.26
CA THR A 146 2.54 -2.43 -20.39
C THR A 146 2.76 -2.69 -18.90
N GLU A 147 3.35 -3.83 -18.57
CA GLU A 147 3.69 -4.23 -17.20
C GLU A 147 4.62 -3.21 -16.52
N PHE A 148 5.52 -2.59 -17.27
CA PHE A 148 6.40 -1.55 -16.76
C PHE A 148 5.85 -0.12 -16.96
N GLY A 149 4.74 0.02 -17.68
CA GLY A 149 4.09 1.31 -17.93
C GLY A 149 5.01 2.37 -18.50
N ILE A 150 4.73 3.62 -18.15
CA ILE A 150 5.52 4.79 -18.48
C ILE A 150 6.11 5.33 -17.17
N ALA A 151 7.40 5.21 -16.94
CA ALA A 151 8.06 5.71 -15.74
C ALA A 151 8.34 7.22 -15.89
N ILE A 152 7.81 8.01 -14.95
CA ILE A 152 7.95 9.47 -14.93
C ILE A 152 8.96 9.86 -13.86
N GLY A 153 9.88 10.76 -14.20
CA GLY A 153 10.86 11.28 -13.26
C GLY A 153 10.25 12.24 -12.23
N PRO A 154 10.85 12.31 -11.03
CA PRO A 154 10.39 13.21 -9.98
C PRO A 154 10.59 14.70 -10.34
N ASP A 155 9.97 15.58 -9.52
CA ASP A 155 10.20 17.03 -9.47
C ASP A 155 10.02 17.77 -10.81
N ASN A 156 8.98 17.41 -11.57
CA ASN A 156 8.73 18.04 -12.87
C ASN A 156 9.97 18.06 -13.81
N SER A 157 10.82 17.04 -13.68
CA SER A 157 12.08 16.97 -14.44
C SER A 157 11.87 16.80 -15.96
N GLY A 158 10.65 16.54 -16.40
CA GLY A 158 10.32 16.24 -17.80
C GLY A 158 10.86 14.90 -18.31
N ARG A 159 11.41 14.09 -17.42
CA ARG A 159 12.01 12.80 -17.75
C ARG A 159 11.00 11.69 -17.80
N VAL A 160 11.10 10.91 -18.87
CA VAL A 160 10.20 9.78 -19.12
C VAL A 160 11.01 8.59 -19.59
N ILE A 161 10.69 7.41 -19.08
CA ILE A 161 11.24 6.15 -19.54
C ILE A 161 10.10 5.19 -19.89
N MET A 162 10.22 4.56 -21.05
CA MET A 162 9.36 3.44 -21.45
C MET A 162 10.26 2.23 -21.80
N THR A 163 9.82 1.05 -21.40
CA THR A 163 10.55 -0.19 -21.66
C THR A 163 9.91 -0.92 -22.84
N GLY A 164 10.64 -1.02 -23.92
CA GLY A 164 10.24 -1.75 -25.12
C GLY A 164 10.67 -3.21 -25.10
N ASP A 165 10.21 -3.94 -26.11
CA ASP A 165 10.53 -5.35 -26.30
C ASP A 165 12.00 -5.55 -26.70
N VAL A 166 12.35 -6.76 -27.00
CA VAL A 166 13.72 -7.24 -27.25
C VAL A 166 14.46 -6.40 -28.28
N SER A 167 15.67 -5.95 -27.93
CA SER A 167 16.61 -5.30 -28.85
C SER A 167 17.41 -6.32 -29.64
N GLU A 168 18.04 -5.88 -30.76
CA GLU A 168 18.96 -6.67 -31.53
C GLU A 168 20.21 -7.13 -30.74
N GLY A 169 20.50 -6.41 -29.63
CA GLY A 169 21.63 -6.70 -28.74
C GLY A 169 21.40 -7.79 -27.69
N GLY A 170 20.20 -8.38 -27.65
CA GLY A 170 19.87 -9.49 -26.73
C GLY A 170 19.41 -9.06 -25.33
N GLY A 171 18.97 -7.81 -25.16
CA GLY A 171 18.31 -7.28 -23.98
C GLY A 171 17.04 -6.54 -24.36
N SER A 172 16.47 -5.77 -23.43
CA SER A 172 15.35 -4.86 -23.72
C SER A 172 15.84 -3.52 -24.27
N ARG A 173 14.97 -2.79 -24.91
CA ARG A 173 15.23 -1.42 -25.35
C ARG A 173 14.43 -0.46 -24.51
N ILE A 174 15.06 0.57 -23.96
CA ILE A 174 14.37 1.66 -23.32
C ILE A 174 14.31 2.89 -24.23
N PHE A 175 13.22 3.61 -24.16
CA PHE A 175 13.02 4.92 -24.78
C PHE A 175 13.03 5.98 -23.70
N ARG A 176 13.94 6.95 -23.80
CA ARG A 176 14.14 8.01 -22.81
C ARG A 176 13.79 9.35 -23.39
N SER A 177 13.03 10.14 -22.65
CA SER A 177 12.75 11.54 -22.96
C SER A 177 13.28 12.43 -21.86
N LEU A 178 13.81 13.60 -22.25
CA LEU A 178 14.28 14.67 -21.35
C LEU A 178 13.39 15.93 -21.44
N ASP A 179 12.37 15.89 -22.31
CA ASP A 179 11.61 17.04 -22.77
C ASP A 179 10.09 16.77 -22.72
N TYR A 180 9.62 16.19 -21.62
CA TYR A 180 8.20 15.90 -21.42
C TYR A 180 7.58 15.01 -22.52
N GLY A 181 8.35 14.04 -23.01
CA GLY A 181 7.88 13.13 -24.07
C GLY A 181 7.75 13.76 -25.47
N HIS A 182 8.37 14.92 -25.70
CA HIS A 182 8.39 15.56 -27.01
C HIS A 182 9.32 14.82 -27.99
N SER A 183 10.43 14.33 -27.47
CA SER A 183 11.36 13.46 -28.22
C SER A 183 11.80 12.26 -27.36
N PHE A 184 12.12 11.16 -28.02
CA PHE A 184 12.62 9.96 -27.38
C PHE A 184 13.93 9.49 -28.01
N SER A 185 14.87 9.09 -27.17
CA SER A 185 16.13 8.47 -27.58
C SER A 185 16.16 7.00 -27.14
N PRO A 186 16.32 6.04 -28.09
CA PRO A 186 16.41 4.64 -27.73
C PRO A 186 17.78 4.30 -27.14
N VAL A 187 17.79 3.41 -26.16
CA VAL A 187 19.01 2.81 -25.60
C VAL A 187 18.78 1.32 -25.41
N ASP A 188 19.71 0.51 -25.92
CA ASP A 188 19.66 -0.93 -25.74
C ASP A 188 20.28 -1.30 -24.40
N LEU A 189 19.51 -2.04 -23.60
CA LEU A 189 19.98 -2.56 -22.32
C LEU A 189 20.74 -3.88 -22.53
N PRO A 190 21.82 -4.12 -21.79
CA PRO A 190 22.52 -5.41 -21.82
C PRO A 190 21.78 -6.53 -21.03
N PHE A 191 20.57 -6.27 -20.55
CA PHE A 191 19.77 -7.16 -19.70
C PHE A 191 18.27 -7.00 -19.98
N PHE A 192 17.48 -7.92 -19.46
CA PHE A 192 16.01 -7.81 -19.43
C PHE A 192 15.57 -7.33 -18.04
N PRO A 193 14.87 -6.21 -17.91
CA PRO A 193 14.31 -5.76 -16.64
C PRO A 193 13.28 -6.77 -16.08
N LEU A 194 13.28 -6.94 -14.77
CA LEU A 194 12.26 -7.67 -14.00
C LEU A 194 11.22 -6.74 -13.41
N ILE A 195 11.64 -5.54 -13.04
CA ILE A 195 10.80 -4.50 -12.47
C ILE A 195 10.87 -3.23 -13.30
N GLN A 196 9.90 -2.35 -13.14
CA GLN A 196 9.97 -0.99 -13.67
C GLN A 196 11.24 -0.28 -13.19
N THR A 197 11.78 0.61 -14.02
CA THR A 197 12.93 1.44 -13.64
C THR A 197 12.54 2.38 -12.50
N LEU A 198 13.25 2.31 -11.38
CA LEU A 198 13.05 3.14 -10.20
C LEU A 198 13.93 4.39 -10.30
N TYR A 199 13.30 5.55 -10.27
CA TYR A 199 14.02 6.83 -10.15
C TYR A 199 14.51 7.04 -8.72
N ASN A 200 15.69 7.65 -8.58
CA ASN A 200 16.06 8.23 -7.31
C ASN A 200 15.11 9.40 -7.00
N PRO A 201 14.55 9.51 -5.79
CA PRO A 201 13.61 10.56 -5.44
C PRO A 201 14.18 11.98 -5.52
N ASN A 202 15.51 12.15 -5.33
CA ASN A 202 16.18 13.45 -5.27
C ASN A 202 16.97 13.78 -6.54
N ASP A 203 17.36 12.79 -7.35
CA ASP A 203 18.09 13.00 -8.60
C ASP A 203 17.53 12.14 -9.73
N SER A 204 16.77 12.75 -10.61
CA SER A 204 16.15 12.09 -11.76
C SER A 204 17.15 11.55 -12.81
N ASN A 205 18.46 11.78 -12.68
CA ASN A 205 19.48 11.12 -13.49
C ASN A 205 19.83 9.72 -13.00
N VAL A 206 19.63 9.46 -11.71
CA VAL A 206 20.02 8.21 -11.08
C VAL A 206 18.87 7.23 -11.11
N LEU A 207 19.11 6.07 -11.66
CA LEU A 207 18.11 5.04 -11.92
C LEU A 207 18.57 3.69 -11.38
N LEU A 208 17.65 2.94 -10.83
CA LEU A 208 17.83 1.55 -10.44
C LEU A 208 16.87 0.65 -11.19
N THR A 209 17.31 -0.57 -11.50
CA THR A 209 16.42 -1.64 -11.96
C THR A 209 16.99 -3.01 -11.61
N LEU A 210 16.11 -3.98 -11.54
CA LEU A 210 16.46 -5.39 -11.33
C LEU A 210 16.25 -6.15 -12.63
N SER A 211 17.22 -7.00 -13.02
CA SER A 211 17.08 -7.86 -14.18
C SER A 211 16.39 -9.19 -13.85
N ILE A 212 15.86 -9.87 -14.86
CA ILE A 212 15.30 -11.23 -14.73
C ILE A 212 16.31 -12.25 -14.18
N THR A 213 17.61 -11.95 -14.28
CA THR A 213 18.70 -12.74 -13.68
C THR A 213 19.00 -12.34 -12.24
N LEU A 214 18.15 -11.51 -11.63
CA LEU A 214 18.29 -10.97 -10.26
C LEU A 214 19.58 -10.15 -10.08
N ASP A 215 20.04 -9.51 -11.14
CA ASP A 215 21.16 -8.57 -11.07
C ASP A 215 20.66 -7.15 -10.87
N LEU A 216 21.22 -6.46 -9.90
CA LEU A 216 20.91 -5.06 -9.63
C LEU A 216 21.75 -4.15 -10.50
N TRP A 217 21.10 -3.33 -11.30
CA TRP A 217 21.70 -2.39 -12.24
C TRP A 217 21.42 -0.94 -11.84
N LEU A 218 22.42 -0.10 -11.99
CA LEU A 218 22.34 1.33 -11.72
C LEU A 218 22.84 2.13 -12.92
N SER A 219 22.17 3.23 -13.20
CA SER A 219 22.60 4.29 -14.11
C SER A 219 22.72 5.60 -13.34
N GLU A 220 23.77 6.37 -13.61
CA GLU A 220 24.00 7.72 -13.07
C GLU A 220 23.83 8.81 -14.15
N ASP A 221 23.42 8.43 -15.37
CA ASP A 221 23.31 9.29 -16.55
C ASP A 221 21.98 9.15 -17.29
N PHE A 222 20.90 9.00 -16.50
CA PHE A 222 19.56 8.83 -17.03
C PHE A 222 19.45 7.65 -18.03
N GLY A 223 20.02 6.50 -17.67
CA GLY A 223 19.93 5.27 -18.45
C GLY A 223 20.75 5.24 -19.73
N SER A 224 21.72 6.17 -19.95
CA SER A 224 22.64 6.12 -21.09
C SER A 224 23.61 4.96 -20.95
N THR A 225 24.15 4.80 -19.75
CA THR A 225 25.01 3.70 -19.38
C THR A 225 24.52 3.00 -18.12
N TRP A 226 24.74 1.70 -18.06
CA TRP A 226 24.30 0.88 -16.95
C TRP A 226 25.45 0.09 -16.35
N ARG A 227 25.53 0.07 -15.06
CA ARG A 227 26.55 -0.63 -14.27
C ARG A 227 25.86 -1.64 -13.36
N LYS A 228 26.28 -2.91 -13.43
CA LYS A 228 25.86 -3.91 -12.46
C LYS A 228 26.46 -3.61 -11.10
N ILE A 229 25.63 -3.51 -10.07
CA ILE A 229 26.05 -3.25 -8.69
C ILE A 229 26.22 -4.55 -7.93
N HIS A 230 25.25 -5.45 -8.02
CA HIS A 230 25.21 -6.70 -7.27
C HIS A 230 24.45 -7.77 -8.05
N ASP A 231 24.70 -9.03 -7.72
CA ASP A 231 23.98 -10.20 -8.22
C ASP A 231 23.12 -10.82 -7.11
N SER A 232 22.18 -11.66 -7.50
CA SER A 232 21.29 -12.40 -6.60
C SER A 232 20.49 -11.46 -5.65
N VAL A 233 19.97 -10.37 -6.19
CA VAL A 233 19.17 -9.39 -5.47
C VAL A 233 17.69 -9.76 -5.58
N CYS A 234 17.01 -9.88 -4.44
CA CYS A 234 15.61 -10.27 -4.37
C CYS A 234 14.66 -9.08 -4.30
N LEU A 235 15.02 -8.05 -3.57
CA LEU A 235 14.24 -6.83 -3.39
C LEU A 235 15.19 -5.65 -3.34
N VAL A 236 14.78 -4.50 -3.88
CA VAL A 236 15.55 -3.25 -3.82
C VAL A 236 14.61 -2.08 -3.54
N ARG A 237 15.04 -1.14 -2.69
CA ARG A 237 14.32 0.10 -2.38
C ARG A 237 15.30 1.27 -2.26
N TRP A 238 14.83 2.44 -2.66
CA TRP A 238 15.47 3.68 -2.27
C TRP A 238 15.14 4.01 -0.82
N GLY A 239 16.12 4.43 -0.06
CA GLY A 239 15.96 4.89 1.31
C GLY A 239 16.30 6.38 1.45
N PRO A 240 16.29 6.90 2.69
CA PRO A 240 16.68 8.28 2.97
C PRO A 240 18.09 8.60 2.47
N GLU A 241 18.34 9.89 2.15
CA GLU A 241 19.66 10.40 1.74
C GLU A 241 20.29 9.64 0.56
N ASP A 242 19.49 9.28 -0.45
CA ASP A 242 19.91 8.55 -1.65
C ASP A 242 20.52 7.16 -1.38
N SER A 243 20.24 6.60 -0.22
CA SER A 243 20.69 5.26 0.16
C SER A 243 19.94 4.18 -0.63
N ILE A 244 20.65 3.10 -0.93
CA ILE A 244 20.07 1.93 -1.60
C ILE A 244 20.03 0.77 -0.60
N TYR A 245 18.84 0.25 -0.34
CA TYR A 245 18.63 -0.96 0.46
C TYR A 245 18.22 -2.09 -0.45
N PHE A 246 18.81 -3.26 -0.26
CA PHE A 246 18.45 -4.43 -1.04
C PHE A 246 18.76 -5.72 -0.28
N THR A 247 17.98 -6.76 -0.60
CA THR A 247 18.17 -8.09 -0.06
C THR A 247 18.86 -8.98 -1.06
N THR A 248 19.75 -9.85 -0.57
CA THR A 248 20.46 -10.82 -1.38
C THR A 248 20.40 -12.21 -0.77
N ASN A 249 20.44 -13.24 -1.61
CA ASN A 249 20.65 -14.59 -1.16
C ASN A 249 21.91 -15.16 -1.84
N SER A 250 22.86 -15.64 -1.07
CA SER A 250 24.11 -16.26 -1.59
C SER A 250 23.84 -17.48 -2.48
N ASN A 251 22.71 -18.16 -2.30
CA ASN A 251 22.30 -19.32 -3.10
C ASN A 251 21.51 -18.94 -4.36
N GLY A 252 21.25 -17.64 -4.60
CA GLY A 252 20.50 -17.17 -5.76
C GLY A 252 18.98 -17.49 -5.73
N SER A 253 18.46 -18.01 -4.62
CA SER A 253 17.03 -18.32 -4.45
C SER A 253 16.37 -17.29 -3.56
N CYS A 254 15.46 -16.50 -4.09
CA CYS A 254 14.69 -15.52 -3.33
C CYS A 254 13.56 -16.16 -2.49
N ASN A 255 13.27 -17.43 -2.72
CA ASN A 255 12.23 -18.18 -1.99
C ASN A 255 12.70 -18.69 -0.62
N ASP A 256 14.02 -18.68 -0.36
CA ASP A 256 14.58 -19.13 0.91
C ASP A 256 14.52 -18.00 1.95
N LYS A 257 13.32 -17.58 2.29
CA LYS A 257 13.07 -16.55 3.30
C LYS A 257 13.66 -16.97 4.65
N GLY A 258 14.25 -16.02 5.36
CA GLY A 258 15.03 -16.30 6.58
C GLY A 258 16.52 -16.63 6.33
N MET A 259 16.95 -16.71 5.07
CA MET A 259 18.35 -16.85 4.67
C MET A 259 18.89 -15.60 3.94
N LEU A 260 18.07 -14.57 3.82
CA LEU A 260 18.43 -13.35 3.13
C LEU A 260 19.40 -12.49 3.96
N GLU A 261 20.22 -11.71 3.25
CA GLU A 261 21.05 -10.65 3.82
C GLU A 261 20.54 -9.29 3.37
N LEU A 262 20.31 -8.37 4.29
CA LEU A 262 20.03 -6.98 3.98
C LEU A 262 21.32 -6.20 3.83
N LYS A 263 21.46 -5.54 2.70
CA LYS A 263 22.60 -4.72 2.36
C LYS A 263 22.20 -3.27 2.13
N ARG A 264 23.12 -2.35 2.45
CA ARG A 264 22.94 -0.91 2.23
C ARG A 264 24.14 -0.34 1.50
N SER A 265 23.89 0.60 0.60
CA SER A 265 24.90 1.47 0.01
C SER A 265 24.50 2.93 0.15
N LEU A 266 25.44 3.81 0.47
CA LEU A 266 25.28 5.27 0.57
C LEU A 266 25.94 6.03 -0.58
N ASP A 267 26.56 5.33 -1.54
CA ASP A 267 27.39 5.88 -2.60
C ASP A 267 27.13 5.24 -3.95
N TYR A 268 25.86 4.97 -4.23
CA TYR A 268 25.38 4.38 -5.48
C TYR A 268 26.05 3.03 -5.80
N GLY A 269 26.24 2.19 -4.77
CA GLY A 269 26.77 0.84 -4.94
C GLY A 269 28.28 0.75 -5.10
N LYS A 270 29.05 1.81 -4.80
CA LYS A 270 30.52 1.75 -4.79
C LYS A 270 31.01 1.01 -3.56
N ASN A 271 30.39 1.27 -2.41
CA ASN A 271 30.61 0.54 -1.16
C ASN A 271 29.28 -0.05 -0.69
N ILE A 272 29.30 -1.34 -0.42
CA ILE A 272 28.11 -2.09 0.03
C ILE A 272 28.41 -2.69 1.39
N LYS A 273 27.54 -2.40 2.36
CA LYS A 273 27.62 -2.92 3.72
C LYS A 273 26.46 -3.88 3.98
N THR A 274 26.76 -5.10 4.45
CA THR A 274 25.71 -5.97 5.03
C THR A 274 25.35 -5.44 6.40
N ILE A 275 24.09 -5.09 6.58
CA ILE A 275 23.57 -4.48 7.83
C ILE A 275 22.73 -5.46 8.66
N ALA A 276 22.17 -6.49 8.05
CA ALA A 276 21.48 -7.57 8.74
C ALA A 276 21.59 -8.89 7.97
N SER A 277 21.45 -10.02 8.64
CA SER A 277 21.46 -11.36 8.04
C SER A 277 20.38 -12.23 8.65
N LYS A 278 20.02 -13.32 7.96
CA LYS A 278 18.92 -14.20 8.32
C LYS A 278 17.58 -13.46 8.35
N ILE A 279 17.44 -12.49 7.49
CA ILE A 279 16.19 -11.76 7.39
C ILE A 279 15.19 -12.54 6.55
N TYR A 280 13.96 -12.28 6.86
CA TYR A 280 12.79 -12.75 6.19
C TYR A 280 12.29 -11.69 5.20
N SER A 281 12.11 -10.48 5.68
CA SER A 281 11.74 -9.28 4.94
C SER A 281 12.32 -8.03 5.61
N PHE A 282 12.29 -6.91 4.89
CA PHE A 282 12.58 -5.60 5.47
C PHE A 282 11.60 -4.56 4.94
N VAL A 283 11.40 -3.52 5.73
CA VAL A 283 10.51 -2.41 5.40
C VAL A 283 11.19 -1.09 5.78
N LEU A 284 10.99 -0.08 4.93
CA LEU A 284 11.42 1.30 5.18
C LEU A 284 10.17 2.15 5.46
N GLY A 285 10.17 2.90 6.55
CA GLY A 285 9.07 3.79 6.89
C GLY A 285 9.54 5.00 7.67
N GLY A 286 9.34 6.21 7.12
CA GLY A 286 9.90 7.43 7.70
C GLY A 286 11.41 7.29 7.93
N ARG A 287 11.87 7.52 9.17
CA ARG A 287 13.27 7.32 9.55
C ARG A 287 13.60 5.88 9.99
N PHE A 288 12.62 4.97 10.01
CA PHE A 288 12.78 3.63 10.52
C PHE A 288 13.17 2.65 9.41
N VAL A 289 14.06 1.73 9.75
CA VAL A 289 14.34 0.52 8.98
C VAL A 289 13.94 -0.68 9.82
N PHE A 290 12.98 -1.44 9.36
CA PHE A 290 12.53 -2.67 10.02
C PHE A 290 13.14 -3.88 9.32
N ALA A 291 13.51 -4.88 10.10
CA ALA A 291 13.93 -6.18 9.59
C ALA A 291 13.27 -7.29 10.41
N SER A 292 12.58 -8.19 9.72
CA SER A 292 12.08 -9.41 10.31
C SER A 292 13.20 -10.46 10.27
N ILE A 293 13.69 -10.87 11.44
CA ILE A 293 14.84 -11.76 11.58
C ILE A 293 14.39 -13.11 12.12
N MET A 294 14.83 -14.19 11.47
CA MET A 294 14.56 -15.55 11.92
C MET A 294 15.48 -15.95 13.06
N THR A 295 14.93 -16.48 14.15
CA THR A 295 15.73 -16.99 15.26
C THR A 295 16.40 -18.33 14.94
N GLY A 296 17.35 -18.76 15.77
CA GLY A 296 18.25 -19.88 15.47
C GLY A 296 17.60 -21.23 15.18
N SER A 297 16.33 -21.44 15.54
CA SER A 297 15.57 -22.63 15.20
C SER A 297 14.84 -22.54 13.83
N GLY A 298 14.80 -21.34 13.22
CA GLY A 298 14.08 -21.12 11.96
C GLY A 298 12.55 -21.09 12.09
N THR A 299 12.01 -21.10 13.31
CA THR A 299 10.57 -21.18 13.57
C THR A 299 9.97 -19.88 14.12
N GLN A 300 10.80 -18.97 14.60
CA GLN A 300 10.33 -17.72 15.21
C GLN A 300 10.88 -16.53 14.46
N ARG A 301 10.02 -15.54 14.21
CA ARG A 301 10.37 -14.25 13.64
C ARG A 301 10.41 -13.19 14.74
N MET A 302 11.42 -12.33 14.70
CA MET A 302 11.55 -11.21 15.62
C MET A 302 11.77 -9.94 14.81
N ILE A 303 11.03 -8.90 15.12
CA ILE A 303 11.18 -7.62 14.46
C ILE A 303 12.30 -6.83 15.13
N HIS A 304 13.21 -6.37 14.31
CA HIS A 304 14.26 -5.43 14.70
C HIS A 304 14.05 -4.11 13.99
N VAL A 305 14.32 -3.03 14.67
CA VAL A 305 14.19 -1.66 14.16
C VAL A 305 15.52 -0.92 14.31
N SER A 306 15.85 -0.14 13.32
CA SER A 306 16.97 0.79 13.32
C SER A 306 16.47 2.19 12.96
N VAL A 307 16.99 3.22 13.64
CA VAL A 307 16.71 4.64 13.37
C VAL A 307 17.92 5.37 12.77
N ASP A 308 19.01 4.66 12.55
CA ASP A 308 20.28 5.15 12.00
C ASP A 308 20.67 4.46 10.69
N GLY A 309 19.65 4.04 9.93
CA GLY A 309 19.83 3.40 8.64
C GLY A 309 20.39 1.97 8.68
N GLY A 310 20.31 1.27 9.79
CA GLY A 310 20.76 -0.12 9.94
C GLY A 310 22.15 -0.27 10.55
N ASP A 311 22.70 0.79 11.16
CA ASP A 311 23.99 0.70 11.85
C ASP A 311 23.84 0.08 13.23
N VAL A 312 22.77 0.42 13.95
CA VAL A 312 22.40 -0.17 15.24
C VAL A 312 20.98 -0.73 15.15
N TRP A 313 20.81 -1.96 15.57
CA TRP A 313 19.52 -2.65 15.59
C TRP A 313 19.03 -2.88 17.00
N ASN A 314 17.79 -2.55 17.26
CA ASN A 314 17.07 -2.82 18.50
C ASN A 314 15.93 -3.79 18.22
N MET A 315 15.67 -4.70 19.13
CA MET A 315 14.53 -5.59 19.03
C MET A 315 13.25 -4.85 19.43
N ALA A 316 12.21 -4.93 18.62
CA ALA A 316 10.90 -4.41 18.96
C ALA A 316 10.32 -5.20 20.14
N GLN A 317 9.85 -4.49 21.17
CA GLN A 317 9.28 -5.05 22.38
C GLN A 317 7.76 -4.88 22.35
N LEU A 318 7.07 -5.98 22.19
CA LEU A 318 5.61 -6.05 22.18
C LEU A 318 5.12 -6.64 23.49
N PRO A 319 4.12 -6.06 24.16
CA PRO A 319 3.57 -6.59 25.41
C PRO A 319 2.57 -7.72 25.10
N THR A 320 3.07 -8.79 24.45
CA THR A 320 2.28 -9.96 24.08
C THR A 320 2.82 -11.22 24.72
N VAL A 321 1.96 -12.21 24.92
CA VAL A 321 2.31 -13.54 25.41
C VAL A 321 2.24 -14.50 24.23
N GLY A 322 3.39 -14.82 23.64
CA GLY A 322 3.48 -15.78 22.54
C GLY A 322 4.50 -15.38 21.48
N HIS A 323 5.12 -16.38 20.85
CA HIS A 323 6.23 -16.19 19.92
C HIS A 323 5.86 -16.51 18.45
N GLU A 324 4.62 -16.91 18.19
CA GLU A 324 4.15 -17.36 16.86
C GLU A 324 3.09 -16.40 16.30
N GLN A 325 3.35 -15.11 16.39
CA GLN A 325 2.42 -14.11 15.89
C GLN A 325 2.96 -13.48 14.60
N PHE A 326 2.06 -13.16 13.69
CA PHE A 326 2.38 -12.39 12.49
C PHE A 326 2.25 -10.90 12.81
N TYR A 327 3.11 -10.12 12.17
CA TYR A 327 3.21 -8.68 12.38
C TYR A 327 3.09 -7.97 11.04
N SER A 328 2.30 -6.93 10.98
CA SER A 328 2.20 -6.05 9.82
C SER A 328 2.35 -4.60 10.26
N ILE A 329 3.18 -3.83 9.55
CA ILE A 329 3.33 -2.41 9.80
C ILE A 329 2.26 -1.69 9.00
N LEU A 330 1.32 -1.05 9.67
CA LEU A 330 0.18 -0.38 9.05
C LEU A 330 0.53 1.03 8.55
N ALA A 331 1.31 1.74 9.34
CA ALA A 331 1.81 3.07 9.01
C ALA A 331 3.06 3.39 9.82
N ALA A 332 3.97 4.13 9.23
CA ALA A 332 5.14 4.67 9.91
C ALA A 332 5.30 6.15 9.56
N SER A 333 5.50 6.97 10.56
CA SER A 333 5.86 8.37 10.44
C SER A 333 7.23 8.62 11.05
N ASP A 334 7.74 9.84 11.00
CA ASP A 334 9.02 10.17 11.64
C ASP A 334 9.00 10.01 13.17
N ASP A 335 7.83 10.01 13.77
CA ASP A 335 7.67 10.01 15.22
C ASP A 335 7.22 8.67 15.79
N MET A 336 6.49 7.83 15.03
CA MET A 336 5.91 6.60 15.54
C MET A 336 5.50 5.61 14.44
N VAL A 337 5.21 4.38 14.86
CA VAL A 337 4.81 3.28 14.01
C VAL A 337 3.52 2.64 14.54
N PHE A 338 2.57 2.38 13.63
CA PHE A 338 1.44 1.51 13.88
C PHE A 338 1.77 0.10 13.42
N MET A 339 1.61 -0.86 14.29
CA MET A 339 1.87 -2.27 14.00
C MET A 339 0.65 -3.11 14.35
N HIS A 340 0.17 -3.88 13.39
CA HIS A 340 -0.82 -4.93 13.61
C HIS A 340 -0.11 -6.21 14.06
N VAL A 341 -0.64 -6.86 15.06
CA VAL A 341 -0.19 -8.17 15.54
C VAL A 341 -1.39 -9.11 15.55
N ASP A 342 -1.29 -10.17 14.78
CA ASP A 342 -2.35 -11.16 14.64
C ASP A 342 -2.59 -11.94 15.95
N GLU A 343 -3.83 -12.35 16.17
CA GLU A 343 -4.15 -13.29 17.23
C GLU A 343 -3.69 -14.71 16.83
N PRO A 344 -3.26 -15.55 17.80
CA PRO A 344 -2.85 -16.90 17.49
C PRO A 344 -3.93 -17.69 16.76
N GLY A 345 -3.60 -18.34 15.65
CA GLY A 345 -4.50 -19.22 14.91
C GLY A 345 -5.03 -18.64 13.60
N ASP A 346 -4.42 -17.58 13.07
CA ASP A 346 -4.79 -17.00 11.77
C ASP A 346 -6.30 -16.69 11.68
N THR A 347 -6.76 -15.93 12.65
CA THR A 347 -8.19 -15.64 12.85
C THR A 347 -8.72 -14.52 11.97
N GLY A 348 -7.84 -13.73 11.34
CA GLY A 348 -8.18 -12.49 10.65
C GLY A 348 -8.53 -11.36 11.64
N ILE A 349 -8.09 -11.50 12.89
CA ILE A 349 -8.29 -10.52 13.95
C ILE A 349 -6.96 -10.34 14.67
N GLY A 350 -6.63 -9.11 15.01
CA GLY A 350 -5.42 -8.82 15.78
C GLY A 350 -5.54 -7.55 16.61
N THR A 351 -4.41 -7.13 17.13
CA THR A 351 -4.31 -5.93 17.98
C THR A 351 -3.36 -4.93 17.33
N ILE A 352 -3.78 -3.67 17.25
CA ILE A 352 -2.91 -2.56 16.84
C ILE A 352 -2.09 -2.12 18.03
N TYR A 353 -0.77 -2.06 17.83
CA TYR A 353 0.19 -1.49 18.75
C TYR A 353 0.80 -0.22 18.18
N ILE A 354 1.13 0.72 19.04
CA ILE A 354 1.82 1.96 18.68
C ILE A 354 3.18 2.03 19.36
N SER A 355 4.19 2.47 18.62
CA SER A 355 5.56 2.53 19.13
C SER A 355 5.84 3.78 19.96
N ASP A 356 6.98 3.77 20.65
CA ASP A 356 7.65 4.98 21.09
C ASP A 356 8.32 5.70 19.90
N ASP A 357 8.95 6.85 20.16
CA ASP A 357 9.69 7.63 19.16
C ASP A 357 10.93 6.92 18.58
N ARG A 358 11.32 5.79 19.14
CA ARG A 358 12.43 4.95 18.66
C ARG A 358 11.97 3.72 17.88
N GLY A 359 10.66 3.47 17.82
CA GLY A 359 10.11 2.26 17.21
C GLY A 359 10.38 0.97 18.00
N THR A 360 10.81 1.09 19.27
CA THR A 360 11.28 -0.06 20.07
C THR A 360 10.27 -0.56 21.07
N LEU A 361 9.58 0.34 21.78
CA LEU A 361 8.62 -0.02 22.83
C LEU A 361 7.21 0.19 22.30
N TYR A 362 6.44 -0.87 22.24
CA TYR A 362 5.07 -0.85 21.76
C TYR A 362 4.08 -0.92 22.90
N SER A 363 2.99 -0.17 22.78
CA SER A 363 1.85 -0.23 23.70
C SER A 363 0.57 -0.52 22.94
N LYS A 364 -0.33 -1.25 23.58
CA LYS A 364 -1.63 -1.62 23.02
C LYS A 364 -2.47 -0.38 22.74
N SER A 365 -2.98 -0.24 21.52
CA SER A 365 -3.82 0.86 21.08
C SER A 365 -5.25 0.42 20.80
N LEU A 366 -5.44 -0.61 19.97
CA LEU A 366 -6.76 -1.07 19.55
C LEU A 366 -6.82 -2.59 19.48
N GLU A 367 -7.81 -3.18 20.11
CA GLU A 367 -8.05 -4.63 20.06
C GLU A 367 -9.03 -5.00 18.94
N ARG A 368 -8.98 -6.27 18.53
CA ARG A 368 -9.92 -6.88 17.57
C ARG A 368 -9.95 -6.19 16.21
N HIS A 369 -8.82 -5.62 15.81
CA HIS A 369 -8.62 -5.04 14.50
C HIS A 369 -8.74 -6.11 13.41
N LEU A 370 -9.48 -5.80 12.34
CA LEU A 370 -9.73 -6.72 11.23
C LEU A 370 -8.70 -6.56 10.12
N TYR A 371 -8.22 -7.70 9.63
CA TYR A 371 -7.43 -7.79 8.43
C TYR A 371 -7.66 -9.14 7.74
N THR A 372 -7.25 -9.29 6.48
CA THR A 372 -7.38 -10.58 5.81
C THR A 372 -6.17 -11.44 6.06
N ALA A 373 -6.39 -12.68 6.51
CA ALA A 373 -5.34 -13.66 6.72
C ALA A 373 -4.54 -14.02 5.46
N THR A 374 -5.16 -13.86 4.29
CA THR A 374 -4.58 -14.26 2.99
C THR A 374 -3.90 -13.13 2.22
N GLY A 375 -4.10 -11.88 2.60
CA GLY A 375 -3.58 -10.74 1.84
C GLY A 375 -3.14 -9.56 2.71
N GLY A 376 -3.40 -9.60 4.05
CA GLY A 376 -3.09 -8.47 4.93
C GLY A 376 -3.96 -7.24 4.71
N ASP A 377 -5.01 -7.34 3.86
CA ASP A 377 -5.90 -6.22 3.57
C ASP A 377 -6.64 -5.77 4.84
N THR A 378 -6.61 -4.49 5.09
CA THR A 378 -7.29 -3.87 6.24
C THR A 378 -7.97 -2.58 5.81
N ASP A 379 -8.99 -2.16 6.58
CA ASP A 379 -9.61 -0.84 6.39
C ASP A 379 -8.84 0.29 7.11
N PHE A 380 -7.61 0.02 7.59
CA PHE A 380 -6.77 1.04 8.21
C PHE A 380 -6.44 2.15 7.21
N THR A 381 -6.88 3.36 7.54
CA THR A 381 -6.77 4.53 6.68
C THR A 381 -6.12 5.69 7.45
N ASN A 382 -5.03 6.22 6.93
CA ASN A 382 -4.44 7.48 7.38
C ASN A 382 -5.17 8.64 6.70
N VAL A 383 -5.79 9.51 7.48
CA VAL A 383 -6.48 10.69 6.97
C VAL A 383 -5.48 11.82 6.76
N THR A 384 -4.92 11.91 5.56
CA THR A 384 -3.87 12.91 5.23
C THR A 384 -4.35 14.35 5.24
N SER A 385 -5.68 14.58 5.15
CA SER A 385 -6.28 15.91 5.18
C SER A 385 -6.32 16.56 6.57
N LEU A 386 -6.09 15.79 7.63
CA LEU A 386 -6.04 16.31 9.01
C LEU A 386 -5.09 15.47 9.86
N ARG A 387 -4.15 16.13 10.53
CA ARG A 387 -3.12 15.49 11.34
C ARG A 387 -3.71 14.66 12.50
N GLY A 388 -3.14 13.50 12.76
CA GLY A 388 -3.48 12.64 13.91
C GLY A 388 -4.73 11.79 13.71
N VAL A 389 -5.37 11.85 12.54
CA VAL A 389 -6.63 11.13 12.29
C VAL A 389 -6.37 9.82 11.56
N TYR A 390 -6.87 8.73 12.16
CA TYR A 390 -6.83 7.38 11.60
C TYR A 390 -8.18 6.71 11.73
N MET A 391 -8.55 5.87 10.78
CA MET A 391 -9.79 5.08 10.80
C MET A 391 -9.48 3.62 10.50
N THR A 392 -10.24 2.71 11.10
CA THR A 392 -10.14 1.29 10.78
C THR A 392 -11.40 0.53 11.19
N SER A 393 -11.48 -0.75 10.81
CA SER A 393 -12.58 -1.64 11.16
C SER A 393 -12.17 -2.61 12.27
N VAL A 394 -13.06 -2.83 13.23
CA VAL A 394 -12.90 -3.78 14.33
C VAL A 394 -14.05 -4.77 14.39
N LEU A 395 -13.80 -5.95 14.94
CA LEU A 395 -14.82 -6.92 15.25
C LEU A 395 -15.34 -6.65 16.67
N THR A 396 -16.63 -6.35 16.83
CA THR A 396 -17.25 -6.16 18.14
C THR A 396 -17.45 -7.50 18.86
N GLU A 397 -17.80 -7.47 20.16
CA GLU A 397 -18.00 -8.69 20.96
C GLU A 397 -19.11 -9.60 20.43
N ASP A 398 -20.15 -9.02 19.83
CA ASP A 398 -21.27 -9.76 19.24
C ASP A 398 -20.98 -10.31 17.82
N GLY A 399 -19.76 -10.09 17.31
CA GLY A 399 -19.33 -10.56 16.00
C GLY A 399 -19.70 -9.62 14.83
N SER A 400 -20.21 -8.42 15.11
CA SER A 400 -20.46 -7.42 14.09
C SER A 400 -19.19 -6.60 13.78
N VAL A 401 -19.14 -5.98 12.60
CA VAL A 401 -18.03 -5.12 12.18
C VAL A 401 -18.39 -3.67 12.43
N GLU A 402 -17.53 -2.93 13.09
CA GLU A 402 -17.69 -1.51 13.38
C GLU A 402 -16.47 -0.71 12.90
N THR A 403 -16.69 0.47 12.32
CA THR A 403 -15.57 1.39 12.01
C THR A 403 -15.33 2.31 13.20
N VAL A 404 -14.09 2.40 13.60
CA VAL A 404 -13.61 3.28 14.65
C VAL A 404 -12.65 4.34 14.10
N VAL A 405 -12.62 5.51 14.72
CA VAL A 405 -11.75 6.63 14.38
C VAL A 405 -10.96 7.08 15.60
N SER A 406 -9.69 7.39 15.38
CA SER A 406 -8.83 8.07 16.34
C SER A 406 -8.47 9.45 15.82
N PHE A 407 -8.44 10.45 16.68
CA PHE A 407 -8.04 11.83 16.34
C PHE A 407 -6.70 12.24 16.93
N ASP A 408 -6.11 11.39 17.76
CA ASP A 408 -4.92 11.63 18.58
C ASP A 408 -3.80 10.61 18.33
N GLN A 409 -3.66 10.15 17.08
CA GLN A 409 -2.64 9.16 16.69
C GLN A 409 -2.80 7.81 17.41
N GLY A 410 -4.03 7.32 17.57
CA GLY A 410 -4.30 6.00 18.13
C GLY A 410 -4.27 5.94 19.65
N GLY A 411 -4.27 7.08 20.35
CA GLY A 411 -4.38 7.12 21.80
C GLY A 411 -5.75 6.69 22.29
N GLU A 412 -6.79 7.17 21.63
CA GLU A 412 -8.18 6.81 21.88
C GLU A 412 -8.91 6.50 20.58
N TRP A 413 -9.74 5.45 20.59
CA TRP A 413 -10.57 5.06 19.46
C TRP A 413 -12.04 5.13 19.82
N ARG A 414 -12.85 5.70 18.94
CA ARG A 414 -14.29 5.80 19.12
C ARG A 414 -15.04 5.41 17.85
N PRO A 415 -16.27 4.85 17.96
CA PRO A 415 -17.10 4.56 16.79
C PRO A 415 -17.35 5.80 15.94
N VAL A 416 -17.37 5.62 14.62
CA VAL A 416 -17.70 6.70 13.69
C VAL A 416 -19.16 7.06 13.84
N GLN A 417 -19.45 8.33 14.05
CA GLN A 417 -20.81 8.80 14.31
C GLN A 417 -21.72 8.62 13.10
N ARG A 418 -22.99 8.32 13.39
CA ARG A 418 -24.04 8.26 12.36
C ARG A 418 -24.17 9.61 11.63
N PRO A 419 -24.23 9.62 10.29
CA PRO A 419 -24.48 10.83 9.52
C PRO A 419 -25.83 11.47 9.86
N ARG A 420 -25.86 12.80 9.94
CA ARG A 420 -27.06 13.57 10.33
C ARG A 420 -28.26 13.31 9.40
N ASN A 421 -28.01 13.07 8.12
CA ASN A 421 -29.03 12.86 7.08
C ASN A 421 -29.31 11.38 6.75
N SER A 422 -28.81 10.45 7.55
CA SER A 422 -29.04 9.02 7.36
C SER A 422 -29.89 8.43 8.49
N ARG A 423 -30.80 7.54 8.13
CA ARG A 423 -31.61 6.76 9.08
C ARG A 423 -31.00 5.37 9.19
N CYS A 424 -31.11 4.78 10.38
CA CYS A 424 -30.77 3.38 10.56
C CYS A 424 -31.73 2.51 9.75
N ASP A 425 -31.17 1.50 9.10
CA ASP A 425 -31.95 0.48 8.45
C ASP A 425 -32.59 -0.40 9.54
N THR A 426 -33.90 -0.24 9.72
CA THR A 426 -34.64 -0.90 10.81
C THR A 426 -34.88 -2.40 10.60
N GLU A 427 -34.57 -2.91 9.39
CA GLU A 427 -34.75 -4.34 9.07
C GLU A 427 -33.70 -5.22 9.74
N THR A 428 -32.55 -4.69 10.11
CA THR A 428 -31.49 -5.39 10.85
C THR A 428 -31.39 -4.98 12.33
N ALA A 429 -32.18 -4.02 12.76
CA ALA A 429 -32.13 -3.49 14.12
C ALA A 429 -32.54 -4.55 15.16
N THR A 430 -31.57 -5.24 15.70
CA THR A 430 -31.70 -5.83 17.00
C THR A 430 -31.89 -4.68 18.01
N ASN A 431 -33.08 -4.36 18.41
CA ASN A 431 -33.58 -3.57 19.54
C ASN A 431 -32.63 -2.55 20.27
N ARG A 432 -31.54 -2.10 19.65
CA ARG A 432 -30.58 -1.17 20.24
C ARG A 432 -30.30 0.00 19.28
N PRO A 433 -31.10 1.07 19.31
CA PRO A 433 -30.91 2.26 18.48
C PRO A 433 -29.56 2.97 18.73
N ASP A 434 -28.93 2.68 19.88
CA ASP A 434 -27.67 3.32 20.30
C ASP A 434 -26.45 2.82 19.56
N ARG A 435 -26.55 1.72 18.80
CA ARG A 435 -25.44 1.12 18.03
C ARG A 435 -25.43 1.46 16.55
N CYS A 436 -26.28 2.35 16.10
CA CYS A 436 -26.30 2.76 14.71
C CYS A 436 -25.17 3.75 14.41
N SER A 437 -24.17 3.29 13.71
CA SER A 437 -22.99 4.05 13.32
C SER A 437 -22.77 4.02 11.80
N LEU A 438 -21.84 4.82 11.32
CA LEU A 438 -21.35 4.76 9.95
C LEU A 438 -20.17 3.78 9.87
N HIS A 439 -20.24 2.84 8.94
CA HIS A 439 -19.18 1.91 8.63
C HIS A 439 -18.54 2.34 7.32
N ILE A 440 -17.25 2.67 7.37
CA ILE A 440 -16.44 3.03 6.20
C ILE A 440 -15.84 1.77 5.60
N HIS A 441 -15.89 1.68 4.28
CA HIS A 441 -15.41 0.52 3.53
C HIS A 441 -14.11 0.84 2.81
N ALA A 442 -13.08 0.02 3.02
CA ALA A 442 -11.78 0.11 2.34
C ALA A 442 -11.30 -1.28 1.87
N LEU A 443 -10.02 -1.59 1.98
CA LEU A 443 -9.44 -2.80 1.39
C LEU A 443 -10.01 -4.10 1.97
N TYR A 444 -10.22 -4.17 3.29
CA TYR A 444 -10.86 -5.33 3.91
C TYR A 444 -12.26 -5.59 3.35
N SER A 445 -13.05 -4.53 3.22
CA SER A 445 -14.41 -4.61 2.66
C SER A 445 -14.39 -5.05 1.18
N ILE A 446 -13.42 -4.58 0.39
CA ILE A 446 -13.22 -4.99 -1.00
C ILE A 446 -12.84 -6.48 -1.07
N SER A 447 -11.94 -6.95 -0.22
CA SER A 447 -11.54 -8.36 -0.16
C SER A 447 -12.72 -9.26 0.21
N MET A 448 -13.65 -8.76 1.02
CA MET A 448 -14.93 -9.40 1.32
C MET A 448 -15.97 -9.28 0.20
N LYS A 449 -15.56 -8.81 -0.98
CA LYS A 449 -16.35 -8.68 -2.21
C LYS A 449 -17.50 -7.66 -2.14
N MET A 450 -17.38 -6.67 -1.30
CA MET A 450 -18.27 -5.53 -1.33
C MET A 450 -18.01 -4.67 -2.58
N ASN A 451 -19.06 -4.07 -3.13
CA ASN A 451 -18.96 -3.22 -4.32
C ASN A 451 -18.45 -1.82 -3.97
N VAL A 452 -17.17 -1.72 -3.68
CA VAL A 452 -16.47 -0.48 -3.31
C VAL A 452 -15.47 -0.14 -4.42
N PRO A 453 -15.78 0.81 -5.31
CA PRO A 453 -14.93 1.10 -6.47
C PRO A 453 -13.68 1.93 -6.15
N LEU A 454 -13.66 2.63 -5.02
CA LEU A 454 -12.54 3.46 -4.58
C LEU A 454 -12.37 3.39 -3.07
N LEU A 455 -11.13 3.45 -2.64
CA LEU A 455 -10.75 3.61 -1.24
C LEU A 455 -11.15 5.00 -0.71
N PRO A 456 -11.19 5.21 0.62
CA PRO A 456 -11.37 6.53 1.20
C PRO A 456 -10.37 7.54 0.62
N LEU A 457 -10.86 8.66 0.12
CA LEU A 457 -10.06 9.69 -0.54
C LEU A 457 -9.87 10.87 0.40
N THR A 458 -8.61 11.19 0.68
CA THR A 458 -8.18 12.36 1.43
C THR A 458 -7.00 13.01 0.69
N GLN A 459 -6.87 14.31 0.79
CA GLN A 459 -5.75 15.05 0.23
C GLN A 459 -5.24 16.07 1.23
N PHE A 460 -3.92 16.17 1.39
CA PHE A 460 -3.30 17.06 2.38
C PHE A 460 -3.66 18.54 2.16
N ASN A 461 -3.95 18.97 0.92
CA ASN A 461 -4.36 20.34 0.61
C ASN A 461 -5.87 20.59 0.78
N ALA A 462 -6.70 19.55 0.87
CA ALA A 462 -8.14 19.64 1.11
C ALA A 462 -8.42 19.42 2.60
N ILE A 463 -8.04 20.37 3.43
CA ILE A 463 -8.02 20.26 4.89
C ILE A 463 -9.37 19.83 5.47
N GLY A 464 -9.37 18.69 6.19
CA GLY A 464 -10.55 18.13 6.86
C GLY A 464 -11.50 17.40 5.93
N LEU A 465 -11.25 17.38 4.61
CA LEU A 465 -12.14 16.73 3.65
C LEU A 465 -11.82 15.25 3.49
N ILE A 466 -12.85 14.40 3.62
CA ILE A 466 -12.79 12.95 3.42
C ILE A 466 -13.99 12.54 2.57
N LEU A 467 -13.76 11.79 1.51
CA LEU A 467 -14.81 11.08 0.77
C LEU A 467 -14.61 9.58 0.93
N ALA A 468 -15.66 8.87 1.29
CA ALA A 468 -15.56 7.43 1.49
C ALA A 468 -16.86 6.72 1.14
N HIS A 469 -16.75 5.47 0.70
CA HIS A 469 -17.90 4.57 0.66
C HIS A 469 -18.20 4.03 2.06
N GLY A 470 -19.47 3.85 2.35
CA GLY A 470 -19.87 3.32 3.64
C GLY A 470 -21.32 2.86 3.66
N SER A 471 -21.72 2.31 4.78
CA SER A 471 -23.09 1.93 5.09
C SER A 471 -23.46 2.35 6.51
N VAL A 472 -24.74 2.65 6.74
CA VAL A 472 -25.25 3.03 8.06
C VAL A 472 -26.14 1.93 8.59
N GLY A 473 -25.81 1.42 9.75
CA GLY A 473 -26.53 0.33 10.37
C GLY A 473 -25.84 -0.21 11.62
N ASP A 474 -26.40 -1.29 12.14
CA ASP A 474 -25.84 -2.19 13.13
C ASP A 474 -25.67 -3.52 12.38
N PRO A 475 -24.70 -4.09 12.20
CA PRO A 475 -23.44 -4.32 11.68
C PRO A 475 -23.19 -3.72 10.25
N ALA A 476 -21.95 -3.75 9.78
CA ALA A 476 -21.61 -3.33 8.42
C ALA A 476 -22.49 -4.02 7.38
N SER A 477 -23.25 -3.24 6.65
CA SER A 477 -24.22 -3.77 5.68
C SER A 477 -23.52 -4.36 4.47
N VAL A 478 -23.97 -5.54 4.04
CA VAL A 478 -23.54 -6.18 2.77
C VAL A 478 -24.21 -5.52 1.55
N LEU A 479 -25.10 -4.56 1.77
CA LEU A 479 -25.80 -3.82 0.71
C LEU A 479 -24.83 -2.91 -0.05
N SER A 480 -25.26 -2.48 -1.23
CA SER A 480 -24.49 -1.52 -2.04
C SER A 480 -24.20 -0.26 -1.22
N PRO A 481 -22.92 0.15 -1.05
CA PRO A 481 -22.57 1.27 -0.22
C PRO A 481 -22.98 2.60 -0.86
N ASP A 482 -23.28 3.59 -0.01
CA ASP A 482 -23.45 5.00 -0.40
C ASP A 482 -22.09 5.74 -0.27
N VAL A 483 -22.02 6.95 -0.83
CA VAL A 483 -20.85 7.84 -0.64
C VAL A 483 -21.14 8.83 0.49
N TYR A 484 -20.22 8.90 1.42
CA TYR A 484 -20.25 9.83 2.55
C TYR A 484 -19.10 10.84 2.43
N VAL A 485 -19.36 12.04 2.92
CA VAL A 485 -18.36 13.10 3.00
C VAL A 485 -18.26 13.58 4.45
N SER A 486 -17.04 13.85 4.89
CA SER A 486 -16.74 14.63 6.08
C SER A 486 -15.94 15.86 5.67
N ASP A 487 -16.25 17.00 6.24
CA ASP A 487 -15.54 18.25 6.00
C ASP A 487 -14.81 18.77 7.28
N ASP A 488 -14.80 17.96 8.33
CA ASP A 488 -14.19 18.28 9.62
C ASP A 488 -13.17 17.23 10.10
N GLY A 489 -12.68 16.40 9.16
CA GLY A 489 -11.68 15.38 9.44
C GLY A 489 -12.25 14.12 10.10
N GLY A 490 -13.53 13.82 9.90
CA GLY A 490 -14.17 12.61 10.40
C GLY A 490 -14.99 12.78 11.68
N TYR A 491 -15.09 14.00 12.24
CA TYR A 491 -15.93 14.28 13.42
C TYR A 491 -17.42 14.20 13.10
N SER A 492 -17.82 14.68 11.93
CA SER A 492 -19.19 14.53 11.45
C SER A 492 -19.24 14.10 9.99
N TRP A 493 -20.34 13.44 9.63
CA TRP A 493 -20.51 12.86 8.29
C TRP A 493 -21.86 13.23 7.69
N LEU A 494 -21.86 13.35 6.36
CA LEU A 494 -23.04 13.57 5.53
C LEU A 494 -23.09 12.51 4.44
N ARG A 495 -24.27 11.91 4.20
CA ARG A 495 -24.50 11.09 3.02
C ARG A 495 -24.59 12.00 1.80
N ALA A 496 -23.58 11.95 0.96
CA ALA A 496 -23.42 12.81 -0.21
C ALA A 496 -24.11 12.25 -1.45
N LEU A 497 -23.95 10.96 -1.72
CA LEU A 497 -24.48 10.29 -2.92
C LEU A 497 -25.02 8.92 -2.56
N THR A 498 -26.09 8.51 -3.24
CA THR A 498 -26.69 7.17 -3.09
C THR A 498 -26.05 6.23 -4.09
N GLY A 499 -25.61 5.07 -3.65
CA GLY A 499 -24.94 4.05 -4.43
C GLY A 499 -23.43 4.33 -4.66
N PRO A 500 -22.69 3.34 -5.16
CA PRO A 500 -21.25 3.45 -5.36
C PRO A 500 -20.91 4.41 -6.50
N HIS A 501 -19.89 5.24 -6.31
CA HIS A 501 -19.41 6.20 -7.29
C HIS A 501 -17.88 6.23 -7.32
N HIS A 502 -17.32 6.51 -8.48
CA HIS A 502 -15.96 7.03 -8.57
C HIS A 502 -16.00 8.53 -8.28
N TYR A 503 -15.09 9.02 -7.47
CA TYR A 503 -15.04 10.42 -7.07
C TYR A 503 -13.62 10.98 -7.12
N ALA A 504 -13.53 12.30 -7.22
CA ALA A 504 -12.26 13.03 -7.24
C ALA A 504 -12.39 14.37 -6.52
N ILE A 505 -11.30 14.82 -5.94
CA ILE A 505 -11.15 16.14 -5.31
C ILE A 505 -10.31 17.00 -6.26
N LEU A 506 -10.80 18.17 -6.61
CA LEU A 506 -10.12 19.16 -7.45
C LEU A 506 -10.00 20.48 -6.68
N ASP A 507 -9.09 21.35 -7.13
CA ASP A 507 -8.91 22.71 -6.62
C ASP A 507 -8.74 22.76 -5.09
N SER A 508 -7.93 21.85 -4.53
CA SER A 508 -7.69 21.76 -3.08
C SER A 508 -8.97 21.67 -2.24
N GLY A 509 -9.97 20.95 -2.75
CA GLY A 509 -11.27 20.77 -2.10
C GLY A 509 -12.36 21.75 -2.54
N GLY A 510 -12.04 22.77 -3.37
CA GLY A 510 -13.02 23.70 -3.90
C GLY A 510 -14.00 23.11 -4.92
N LEU A 511 -13.69 21.93 -5.46
CA LEU A 511 -14.54 21.21 -6.39
C LEU A 511 -14.46 19.69 -6.15
N LEU A 512 -15.60 19.04 -6.06
CA LEU A 512 -15.73 17.60 -6.03
C LEU A 512 -16.41 17.11 -7.28
N VAL A 513 -16.00 15.97 -7.83
CA VAL A 513 -16.64 15.33 -8.97
C VAL A 513 -16.90 13.87 -8.68
N ALA A 514 -18.01 13.33 -9.16
CA ALA A 514 -18.37 11.93 -9.00
C ALA A 514 -19.02 11.36 -10.29
N VAL A 515 -18.76 10.09 -10.55
CA VAL A 515 -19.35 9.31 -11.62
C VAL A 515 -19.92 8.03 -11.04
N GLU A 516 -21.15 7.71 -11.37
CA GLU A 516 -21.81 6.50 -10.87
C GLU A 516 -21.06 5.23 -11.31
N HIS A 517 -20.77 4.35 -10.36
CA HIS A 517 -20.17 3.05 -10.64
C HIS A 517 -21.25 2.06 -11.08
N THR A 518 -21.33 1.81 -12.38
CA THR A 518 -22.32 0.94 -12.99
C THR A 518 -21.74 0.14 -14.14
N SER A 519 -22.27 -1.04 -14.40
CA SER A 519 -21.96 -1.83 -15.60
C SER A 519 -22.63 -1.30 -16.88
N ALA A 520 -23.59 -0.38 -16.76
CA ALA A 520 -24.25 0.28 -17.89
C ALA A 520 -23.40 1.44 -18.42
N PRO A 521 -23.54 1.81 -19.69
CA PRO A 521 -22.87 3.00 -20.24
C PRO A 521 -23.35 4.29 -19.55
N VAL A 522 -22.42 5.17 -19.22
CA VAL A 522 -22.69 6.45 -18.55
C VAL A 522 -22.55 7.64 -19.51
N ASN A 523 -23.30 8.70 -19.25
CA ASN A 523 -23.22 9.96 -19.96
C ASN A 523 -23.30 11.18 -19.04
N GLN A 524 -23.33 10.97 -17.73
CA GLN A 524 -23.51 12.01 -16.73
C GLN A 524 -22.38 11.97 -15.70
N ILE A 525 -22.01 13.15 -15.22
CA ILE A 525 -21.21 13.34 -14.01
C ILE A 525 -21.99 14.17 -13.00
N LYS A 526 -21.59 14.05 -11.77
CA LYS A 526 -22.06 14.90 -10.66
C LYS A 526 -20.89 15.74 -10.17
N PHE A 527 -21.14 17.01 -9.83
CA PHE A 527 -20.10 17.85 -9.24
C PHE A 527 -20.69 18.72 -8.11
N SER A 528 -19.84 19.09 -7.16
CA SER A 528 -20.17 19.92 -6.00
C SER A 528 -19.09 20.99 -5.80
N THR A 529 -19.53 22.22 -5.45
CA THR A 529 -18.67 23.36 -5.11
C THR A 529 -18.77 23.77 -3.63
N ASP A 530 -19.42 22.94 -2.81
CA ASP A 530 -19.73 23.19 -1.40
C ASP A 530 -19.37 22.00 -0.51
N GLU A 531 -18.25 21.32 -0.83
CA GLU A 531 -17.74 20.15 -0.09
C GLU A 531 -18.76 19.00 0.00
N GLY A 532 -19.53 18.77 -1.09
CA GLY A 532 -20.44 17.63 -1.22
C GLY A 532 -21.81 17.81 -0.59
N GLN A 533 -22.18 19.02 -0.16
CA GLN A 533 -23.52 19.29 0.41
C GLN A 533 -24.57 19.32 -0.69
N CYS A 534 -24.27 19.93 -1.84
CA CYS A 534 -25.13 19.93 -3.02
C CYS A 534 -24.40 19.39 -4.25
N TRP A 535 -25.12 18.58 -5.03
CA TRP A 535 -24.59 17.99 -6.25
C TRP A 535 -25.37 18.43 -7.47
N HIS A 536 -24.65 18.90 -8.50
CA HIS A 536 -25.19 19.27 -9.81
C HIS A 536 -24.89 18.17 -10.80
N VAL A 537 -25.87 17.84 -11.66
CA VAL A 537 -25.73 16.82 -12.71
C VAL A 537 -25.39 17.48 -14.03
N TYR A 538 -24.35 17.00 -14.72
CA TYR A 538 -23.96 17.47 -16.03
C TYR A 538 -23.87 16.31 -17.02
N ASN A 539 -24.58 16.46 -18.18
CA ASN A 539 -24.50 15.53 -19.30
C ASN A 539 -23.27 15.85 -20.15
N PHE A 540 -22.19 15.12 -19.97
CA PHE A 540 -20.90 15.40 -20.62
C PHE A 540 -20.82 14.86 -22.06
N THR A 541 -21.69 13.93 -22.45
CA THR A 541 -21.72 13.35 -23.81
C THR A 541 -23.13 12.93 -24.22
N SER A 542 -23.43 13.06 -25.52
CA SER A 542 -24.64 12.52 -26.11
C SER A 542 -24.57 11.02 -26.38
N GLU A 543 -23.35 10.50 -26.56
CA GLU A 543 -23.10 9.08 -26.80
C GLU A 543 -22.49 8.45 -25.51
N PRO A 544 -23.29 7.63 -24.79
CA PRO A 544 -22.78 6.99 -23.54
C PRO A 544 -21.54 6.15 -23.78
N LEU A 545 -20.72 6.04 -22.77
CA LEU A 545 -19.51 5.21 -22.76
C LEU A 545 -19.51 4.25 -21.56
N TYR A 546 -18.88 3.09 -21.73
CA TYR A 546 -18.58 2.20 -20.61
C TYR A 546 -17.40 2.79 -19.86
N PHE A 547 -17.70 3.30 -18.69
CA PHE A 547 -16.74 4.02 -17.86
C PHE A 547 -15.74 3.05 -17.20
N THR A 548 -14.47 3.41 -17.20
CA THR A 548 -13.38 2.63 -16.56
C THR A 548 -12.68 3.39 -15.45
N GLY A 549 -12.56 4.70 -15.53
CA GLY A 549 -11.93 5.48 -14.48
C GLY A 549 -11.78 6.96 -14.76
N LEU A 550 -11.34 7.68 -13.74
CA LEU A 550 -11.00 9.10 -13.80
C LEU A 550 -9.48 9.26 -13.86
N ALA A 551 -9.00 10.19 -14.65
CA ALA A 551 -7.61 10.63 -14.67
C ALA A 551 -7.54 12.12 -14.38
N LEU A 552 -6.73 12.46 -13.37
CA LEU A 552 -6.44 13.82 -12.93
C LEU A 552 -4.96 14.07 -13.06
N GLU A 553 -4.57 15.27 -13.48
CA GLU A 553 -3.18 15.67 -13.35
C GLU A 553 -2.80 15.69 -11.87
N PRO A 554 -1.62 15.19 -11.50
CA PRO A 554 -1.13 15.29 -10.13
C PRO A 554 -1.07 16.75 -9.68
N GLY A 555 -1.20 16.96 -8.39
CA GLY A 555 -1.23 18.29 -7.80
C GLY A 555 -2.64 18.72 -7.41
N ALA A 556 -2.68 19.57 -6.39
CA ALA A 556 -3.94 19.97 -5.76
C ALA A 556 -4.77 20.99 -6.55
N HIS A 557 -4.18 21.61 -7.57
CA HIS A 557 -4.79 22.73 -8.30
C HIS A 557 -5.41 22.35 -9.64
N SER A 558 -5.45 21.08 -9.97
CA SER A 558 -6.02 20.61 -11.24
C SER A 558 -7.49 20.97 -11.36
N MET A 559 -7.86 21.54 -12.52
CA MET A 559 -9.23 21.88 -12.90
C MET A 559 -9.70 21.09 -14.10
N ASN A 560 -8.86 20.21 -14.64
CA ASN A 560 -9.17 19.36 -15.77
C ASN A 560 -9.41 17.93 -15.29
N LEU A 561 -10.56 17.39 -15.62
CA LEU A 561 -10.94 16.01 -15.32
C LEU A 561 -11.06 15.24 -16.62
N SER A 562 -10.33 14.16 -16.78
CA SER A 562 -10.45 13.24 -17.90
C SER A 562 -11.18 11.95 -17.46
N LEU A 563 -12.32 11.69 -18.11
CA LEU A 563 -13.07 10.45 -17.98
C LEU A 563 -12.59 9.49 -19.05
N TRP A 564 -12.25 8.28 -18.64
CA TRP A 564 -11.78 7.24 -19.54
C TRP A 564 -12.77 6.09 -19.60
N GLY A 565 -12.98 5.57 -20.80
CA GLY A 565 -13.86 4.46 -21.02
C GLY A 565 -13.79 3.98 -22.47
N TYR A 566 -14.67 3.10 -22.82
CA TYR A 566 -14.72 2.56 -24.18
C TYR A 566 -16.14 2.57 -24.74
N ARG A 567 -16.24 2.58 -26.06
CA ARG A 567 -17.50 2.39 -26.81
C ARG A 567 -17.41 1.14 -27.66
N VAL A 568 -18.57 0.54 -27.89
CA VAL A 568 -18.69 -0.62 -28.81
C VAL A 568 -18.78 -0.11 -30.24
N GLY A 569 -17.88 -0.59 -31.11
CA GLY A 569 -17.86 -0.21 -32.52
C GLY A 569 -18.95 -0.90 -33.33
N LEU A 570 -19.23 -0.33 -34.52
CA LEU A 570 -20.27 -0.83 -35.44
C LEU A 570 -19.95 -2.23 -36.01
N GLN A 571 -18.73 -2.72 -35.91
CA GLN A 571 -18.30 -4.01 -36.47
C GLN A 571 -18.60 -5.23 -35.57
N GLY A 572 -19.33 -5.05 -34.47
CA GLY A 572 -19.76 -6.10 -33.55
C GLY A 572 -19.26 -5.93 -32.12
N PRO A 573 -19.70 -6.79 -31.20
CA PRO A 573 -19.43 -6.66 -29.77
C PRO A 573 -17.96 -6.88 -29.39
N LEU A 574 -17.11 -7.31 -30.30
CA LEU A 574 -15.65 -7.48 -30.10
C LEU A 574 -14.85 -6.25 -30.54
N SER A 575 -15.46 -5.29 -31.19
CA SER A 575 -14.80 -4.06 -31.64
C SER A 575 -15.08 -2.94 -30.65
N HIS A 576 -14.23 -2.85 -29.64
CA HIS A 576 -14.25 -1.73 -28.70
C HIS A 576 -13.17 -0.72 -29.10
N TYR A 577 -13.41 0.55 -28.82
CA TYR A 577 -12.41 1.60 -28.95
C TYR A 577 -12.41 2.51 -27.71
N TRP A 578 -11.23 2.94 -27.31
CA TRP A 578 -11.07 3.82 -26.17
C TRP A 578 -11.52 5.23 -26.48
N VAL A 579 -12.11 5.86 -25.49
CA VAL A 579 -12.58 7.26 -25.55
C VAL A 579 -12.17 7.96 -24.27
N SER A 580 -11.57 9.14 -24.42
CA SER A 580 -11.39 10.08 -23.32
C SER A 580 -12.35 11.25 -23.49
N VAL A 581 -12.92 11.69 -22.37
CA VAL A 581 -13.71 12.93 -22.32
C VAL A 581 -13.10 13.82 -21.25
N THR A 582 -12.50 14.94 -21.68
CA THR A 582 -11.86 15.88 -20.77
C THR A 582 -12.76 17.09 -20.56
N ILE A 583 -13.04 17.39 -19.29
CA ILE A 583 -13.87 18.52 -18.86
C ILE A 583 -12.97 19.52 -18.14
N ASP A 584 -12.94 20.75 -18.63
CA ASP A 584 -12.24 21.86 -18.00
C ASP A 584 -13.22 22.67 -17.14
N PHE A 585 -13.06 22.60 -15.84
CA PHE A 585 -13.90 23.34 -14.88
C PHE A 585 -13.42 24.77 -14.61
N LYS A 586 -12.27 25.18 -15.14
CA LYS A 586 -11.72 26.51 -14.87
C LYS A 586 -12.67 27.64 -15.25
N GLN A 587 -13.41 27.47 -16.34
CA GLN A 587 -14.38 28.47 -16.78
C GLN A 587 -15.66 28.50 -15.92
N LEU A 588 -15.96 27.41 -15.23
CA LEU A 588 -17.06 27.34 -14.25
C LEU A 588 -16.70 28.16 -12.99
N LEU A 589 -15.46 28.05 -12.53
CA LEU A 589 -14.90 28.76 -11.39
C LEU A 589 -14.02 29.93 -11.86
N SER A 590 -14.52 30.75 -12.78
CA SER A 590 -13.73 31.76 -13.52
C SER A 590 -13.29 32.96 -12.69
N ARG A 591 -13.86 33.16 -11.49
CA ARG A 591 -13.48 34.20 -10.56
C ARG A 591 -12.45 33.67 -9.57
N ASP A 592 -11.32 34.32 -9.41
CA ASP A 592 -10.37 34.00 -8.34
C ASP A 592 -10.97 34.29 -6.96
N CYS A 593 -10.70 33.44 -5.98
CA CYS A 593 -11.15 33.63 -4.62
C CYS A 593 -10.40 34.81 -3.96
N GLY A 594 -11.14 35.74 -3.38
CA GLY A 594 -10.60 36.88 -2.59
C GLY A 594 -10.61 36.58 -1.10
N GLU A 595 -10.08 37.50 -0.28
CA GLU A 595 -10.01 37.32 1.19
C GLU A 595 -11.38 37.06 1.84
N GLY A 596 -12.46 37.67 1.32
CA GLY A 596 -13.82 37.46 1.83
C GLY A 596 -14.42 36.10 1.59
N ASP A 597 -13.82 35.29 0.68
CA ASP A 597 -14.28 33.95 0.36
C ASP A 597 -13.77 32.91 1.37
N TYR A 598 -12.90 33.33 2.29
CA TYR A 598 -12.32 32.41 3.27
C TYR A 598 -12.82 32.66 4.68
N VAL A 599 -12.74 31.61 5.49
CA VAL A 599 -13.06 31.64 6.91
C VAL A 599 -11.95 30.94 7.71
N GLN A 600 -11.66 31.46 8.90
CA GLN A 600 -10.78 30.78 9.83
C GLN A 600 -11.51 29.57 10.42
N TRP A 601 -10.93 28.43 10.31
CA TRP A 601 -11.44 27.18 10.85
C TRP A 601 -10.44 26.61 11.87
N LEU A 602 -10.93 26.27 13.07
CA LEU A 602 -10.16 25.60 14.09
C LEU A 602 -10.23 24.11 13.83
N ALA A 603 -9.09 23.48 13.59
CA ALA A 603 -9.01 22.04 13.42
C ALA A 603 -9.35 21.32 14.74
N HIS A 604 -9.91 20.11 14.63
CA HIS A 604 -10.27 19.27 15.76
C HIS A 604 -11.25 19.90 16.77
N SER A 605 -12.03 20.87 16.35
CA SER A 605 -13.04 21.53 17.21
C SER A 605 -14.33 20.73 17.18
N ASP A 606 -14.76 20.22 18.32
CA ASP A 606 -16.01 19.50 18.50
C ASP A 606 -16.90 20.09 19.65
N ASP A 607 -16.32 20.84 20.57
CA ASP A 607 -17.04 21.52 21.66
C ASP A 607 -16.46 22.91 21.95
N LEU A 608 -17.03 23.94 21.37
CA LEU A 608 -16.62 25.35 21.54
C LEU A 608 -16.69 25.85 23.01
N ASN A 609 -17.35 25.14 23.90
CA ASN A 609 -17.40 25.49 25.33
C ASN A 609 -16.19 24.96 26.12
N ASN A 610 -15.42 24.05 25.53
CA ASN A 610 -14.24 23.52 26.14
C ASN A 610 -13.03 24.45 25.88
N PRO A 611 -12.35 24.96 26.91
CA PRO A 611 -11.17 25.83 26.73
C PRO A 611 -10.02 25.13 25.99
N ASN A 612 -9.99 23.82 26.02
CA ASN A 612 -9.00 22.97 25.30
C ASN A 612 -9.47 22.54 23.92
N ASP A 613 -10.69 22.92 23.49
CA ASP A 613 -11.21 22.57 22.17
C ASP A 613 -10.20 22.85 21.04
N GLY A 614 -10.07 21.90 20.13
CA GLY A 614 -9.10 21.94 19.04
C GLY A 614 -7.65 21.68 19.46
N CYS A 615 -7.41 21.27 20.71
CA CYS A 615 -6.08 20.96 21.21
C CYS A 615 -5.80 19.47 21.04
N ILE A 616 -5.12 19.12 19.93
CA ILE A 616 -4.71 17.74 19.64
C ILE A 616 -3.19 17.69 19.46
N LEU A 617 -2.56 16.67 20.04
CA LEU A 617 -1.10 16.48 20.02
C LEU A 617 -0.34 17.74 20.51
N GLY A 618 -0.91 18.36 21.56
CA GLY A 618 -0.29 19.45 22.29
C GLY A 618 -0.37 20.81 21.69
N TYR A 619 -1.09 21.06 20.59
CA TYR A 619 -1.27 22.40 20.03
C TYR A 619 -2.54 22.56 19.20
N LYS A 620 -2.99 23.80 19.08
CA LYS A 620 -4.15 24.18 18.27
C LYS A 620 -3.69 24.69 16.91
N GLU A 621 -4.37 24.23 15.86
CA GLU A 621 -4.13 24.67 14.49
C GLU A 621 -5.36 25.38 13.93
N ARG A 622 -5.13 26.48 13.25
CA ARG A 622 -6.17 27.24 12.53
C ARG A 622 -5.80 27.35 11.07
N PHE A 623 -6.72 26.96 10.23
CA PHE A 623 -6.58 27.00 8.79
C PHE A 623 -7.50 28.07 8.19
N LEU A 624 -7.10 28.60 7.06
CA LEU A 624 -7.94 29.44 6.22
C LEU A 624 -8.60 28.53 5.18
N ARG A 625 -9.90 28.30 5.31
CA ARG A 625 -10.69 27.44 4.44
C ARG A 625 -11.64 28.26 3.57
N LEU A 626 -11.93 27.73 2.37
CA LEU A 626 -12.92 28.29 1.49
C LEU A 626 -14.30 28.19 2.15
N ARG A 627 -15.12 29.24 2.04
CA ARG A 627 -16.52 29.20 2.49
C ARG A 627 -17.35 28.32 1.56
N LYS A 628 -18.24 27.53 2.09
CA LYS A 628 -19.12 26.65 1.31
C LYS A 628 -20.05 27.39 0.35
N ASP A 629 -20.33 28.66 0.62
CA ASP A 629 -21.16 29.50 -0.23
C ASP A 629 -20.38 30.26 -1.31
N SER A 630 -19.05 30.11 -1.36
CA SER A 630 -18.19 30.75 -2.34
C SER A 630 -18.01 29.84 -3.56
N VAL A 631 -18.31 30.41 -4.73
CA VAL A 631 -18.06 29.77 -6.04
C VAL A 631 -16.95 30.55 -6.73
N CYS A 632 -15.71 30.10 -6.58
CA CYS A 632 -14.51 30.75 -7.12
C CYS A 632 -13.38 29.72 -7.23
N TRP A 633 -12.38 30.02 -8.04
CA TRP A 633 -11.19 29.19 -8.15
C TRP A 633 -10.25 29.44 -6.95
N ASN A 634 -10.02 28.40 -6.15
CA ASN A 634 -9.14 28.48 -4.99
C ASN A 634 -7.66 28.61 -5.41
N GLY A 635 -7.18 27.74 -6.30
CA GLY A 635 -5.89 27.83 -6.99
C GLY A 635 -4.67 27.92 -6.08
N ARG A 636 -4.76 27.48 -4.83
CA ARG A 636 -3.67 27.62 -3.84
C ARG A 636 -3.64 26.44 -2.86
N ASP A 637 -2.49 26.27 -2.24
CA ASP A 637 -2.32 25.37 -1.12
C ASP A 637 -3.04 25.90 0.13
N TYR A 638 -3.25 25.01 1.12
CA TYR A 638 -3.80 25.43 2.40
C TYR A 638 -2.88 26.43 3.11
N VAL A 639 -3.48 27.30 3.92
CA VAL A 639 -2.75 28.31 4.68
C VAL A 639 -3.04 28.11 6.18
N ILE A 640 -1.98 27.90 6.96
CA ILE A 640 -2.03 27.98 8.41
C ILE A 640 -2.06 29.47 8.80
N THR A 641 -3.17 29.93 9.40
CA THR A 641 -3.37 31.36 9.67
C THR A 641 -2.63 31.88 10.88
N THR A 642 -2.32 31.00 11.83
CA THR A 642 -1.57 31.36 13.04
C THR A 642 -0.54 30.27 13.31
N GLN A 643 0.61 30.71 13.86
CA GLN A 643 1.58 29.73 14.38
C GLN A 643 0.86 28.84 15.41
N PRO A 644 1.07 27.52 15.34
CA PRO A 644 0.46 26.60 16.29
C PRO A 644 0.79 27.02 17.73
N THR A 645 -0.23 27.22 18.55
CA THR A 645 -0.04 27.61 19.96
C THR A 645 -0.04 26.36 20.81
N PRO A 646 1.03 26.11 21.61
CA PRO A 646 1.09 24.94 22.47
C PRO A 646 -0.01 25.02 23.54
N CYS A 647 -0.59 23.88 23.83
CA CYS A 647 -1.58 23.70 24.89
C CYS A 647 -0.89 23.30 26.21
N GLN A 648 -1.64 23.40 27.30
CA GLN A 648 -1.26 22.76 28.56
C GLN A 648 -1.53 21.26 28.46
N CYS A 649 -0.58 20.43 28.91
CA CYS A 649 -0.77 19.00 28.89
C CYS A 649 -1.96 18.56 29.77
N THR A 650 -2.79 17.71 29.24
CA THR A 650 -3.89 16.98 29.88
C THR A 650 -3.59 15.49 29.91
N LEU A 651 -4.46 14.64 30.41
CA LEU A 651 -4.30 13.18 30.30
C LEU A 651 -4.46 12.68 28.86
N ASP A 652 -5.12 13.44 27.99
CA ASP A 652 -5.35 13.09 26.60
C ASP A 652 -4.08 13.22 25.75
N ASP A 653 -3.06 13.96 26.23
CA ASP A 653 -1.75 14.04 25.61
C ASP A 653 -0.85 12.83 25.94
N TYR A 654 -1.38 11.88 26.70
CA TYR A 654 -0.68 10.68 27.13
C TYR A 654 -1.43 9.42 26.70
N GLN A 655 -0.71 8.49 26.14
CA GLN A 655 -1.17 7.13 25.88
C GLN A 655 -0.68 6.18 26.99
N CYS A 656 -1.23 4.99 27.05
CA CYS A 656 -0.76 3.98 27.98
C CYS A 656 0.63 3.50 27.59
N ASP A 657 1.47 3.26 28.58
CA ASP A 657 2.83 2.80 28.40
C ASP A 657 2.89 1.28 28.22
N TYR A 658 4.05 0.76 27.90
CA TYR A 658 4.33 -0.67 27.74
C TYR A 658 3.75 -1.50 28.90
N GLY A 659 2.93 -2.51 28.58
CA GLY A 659 2.27 -3.35 29.59
C GLY A 659 1.03 -2.76 30.24
N TYR A 660 0.55 -1.61 29.77
CA TYR A 660 -0.68 -0.95 30.20
C TYR A 660 -1.67 -0.81 29.04
N HIS A 661 -2.95 -0.74 29.36
CA HIS A 661 -4.01 -0.46 28.39
C HIS A 661 -5.06 0.45 29.03
N ARG A 662 -5.86 1.15 28.20
CA ARG A 662 -7.01 1.91 28.72
C ARG A 662 -8.10 0.94 29.15
N ALA A 663 -8.64 1.15 30.35
CA ALA A 663 -9.80 0.42 30.81
C ALA A 663 -11.05 0.89 30.06
N GLU A 664 -11.97 -0.03 29.79
CA GLU A 664 -13.25 0.30 29.15
C GLU A 664 -13.97 1.43 29.93
N ASN A 665 -14.44 2.44 29.20
CA ASN A 665 -15.10 3.63 29.75
C ASN A 665 -14.27 4.44 30.76
N SER A 666 -12.94 4.34 30.73
CA SER A 666 -12.05 5.10 31.60
C SER A 666 -10.88 5.66 30.81
N SER A 667 -10.47 6.88 31.12
CA SER A 667 -9.23 7.47 30.62
C SER A 667 -7.97 6.96 31.35
N GLU A 668 -8.13 6.09 32.36
CA GLU A 668 -7.04 5.60 33.18
C GLU A 668 -6.32 4.42 32.50
N CYS A 669 -4.99 4.45 32.52
CA CYS A 669 -4.14 3.35 32.08
C CYS A 669 -3.99 2.33 33.21
N VAL A 670 -4.46 1.13 32.98
CA VAL A 670 -4.37 0.00 33.92
C VAL A 670 -3.40 -1.07 33.40
N GLU A 671 -2.78 -1.79 34.31
CA GLU A 671 -1.86 -2.87 33.95
C GLU A 671 -2.61 -4.01 33.25
N GLN A 672 -2.06 -4.53 32.16
CA GLN A 672 -2.65 -5.63 31.40
C GLN A 672 -2.73 -6.88 32.26
N ALA A 673 -3.95 -7.43 32.41
CA ALA A 673 -4.21 -8.57 33.29
C ALA A 673 -3.57 -9.87 32.76
N ASP A 674 -3.52 -10.02 31.46
CA ASP A 674 -2.92 -11.15 30.72
C ASP A 674 -1.40 -11.21 30.85
N LEU A 675 -0.75 -10.09 31.22
CA LEU A 675 0.69 -10.06 31.49
C LEU A 675 1.03 -10.35 32.97
N LYS A 676 0.03 -10.36 33.86
CA LYS A 676 0.23 -10.68 35.28
C LYS A 676 0.64 -12.13 35.47
N GLY A 677 1.82 -12.32 36.05
CA GLY A 677 2.36 -13.67 36.32
C GLY A 677 3.10 -14.32 35.13
N HIS A 678 3.12 -13.67 33.97
CA HIS A 678 3.99 -14.07 32.88
C HIS A 678 5.32 -13.32 32.93
N VAL A 679 6.39 -14.04 32.60
CA VAL A 679 7.71 -13.45 32.54
C VAL A 679 7.87 -12.73 31.21
N LEU A 680 7.96 -11.42 31.30
CA LEU A 680 8.29 -10.57 30.15
C LEU A 680 9.82 -10.53 30.01
N GLU A 681 10.34 -11.10 28.94
CA GLU A 681 11.75 -10.96 28.59
C GLU A 681 11.98 -9.56 28.02
N PHE A 682 12.37 -8.64 28.88
CA PHE A 682 12.78 -7.31 28.51
C PHE A 682 14.32 -7.25 28.55
N CYS A 683 14.98 -7.59 27.46
CA CYS A 683 16.44 -7.53 27.33
C CYS A 683 16.81 -6.81 26.04
N LEU A 684 17.22 -5.55 26.14
CA LEU A 684 17.89 -4.82 25.06
C LEU A 684 19.39 -5.17 25.11
N HIS A 685 19.89 -5.87 24.08
CA HIS A 685 21.32 -6.16 23.86
C HIS A 685 22.11 -6.72 25.08
N GLY A 686 21.48 -7.53 25.91
CA GLY A 686 22.14 -8.12 27.10
C GLY A 686 22.35 -7.14 28.25
N THR A 687 21.88 -5.90 28.12
CA THR A 687 21.79 -4.93 29.22
C THR A 687 20.35 -4.83 29.67
N THR A 688 20.09 -5.04 30.96
CA THR A 688 18.77 -4.81 31.55
C THR A 688 18.58 -3.32 31.71
N GLU A 689 17.72 -2.70 30.86
CA GLU A 689 17.25 -1.35 31.10
C GLU A 689 16.13 -1.34 32.14
N GLN A 690 16.16 -0.38 33.05
CA GLN A 690 15.04 -0.12 33.95
C GLN A 690 14.04 0.74 33.20
N LEU A 691 12.85 0.18 32.96
CA LEU A 691 11.75 0.98 32.46
C LEU A 691 11.16 1.79 33.62
N GLN A 692 11.30 3.09 33.58
CA GLN A 692 10.61 3.99 34.49
C GLN A 692 9.27 4.38 33.84
N THR A 693 8.19 3.78 34.28
CA THR A 693 6.84 4.11 33.79
C THR A 693 5.96 4.59 34.92
N SER A 694 5.02 5.44 34.58
CA SER A 694 3.88 5.81 35.43
C SER A 694 2.59 5.11 35.00
N GLY A 695 2.67 4.21 34.02
CA GLY A 695 1.53 3.68 33.27
C GLY A 695 1.13 4.58 32.10
N TYR A 696 1.75 5.75 32.00
CA TYR A 696 1.46 6.74 30.96
C TYR A 696 2.72 7.15 30.22
N ARG A 697 2.63 7.28 28.91
CA ARG A 697 3.65 7.76 28.02
C ARG A 697 3.09 8.91 27.19
N LYS A 698 3.85 10.00 27.04
CA LYS A 698 3.46 11.09 26.14
C LYS A 698 3.33 10.56 24.71
N ILE A 699 2.26 10.94 24.01
CA ILE A 699 2.06 10.54 22.61
C ILE A 699 3.25 11.06 21.79
N PRO A 700 3.90 10.21 20.94
CA PRO A 700 4.99 10.67 20.08
C PRO A 700 4.54 11.83 19.20
N GLY A 701 5.40 12.84 19.02
CA GLY A 701 5.05 14.06 18.30
C GLY A 701 4.20 15.08 19.05
N ASP A 702 3.70 14.78 20.25
CA ASP A 702 2.95 15.72 21.07
C ASP A 702 3.83 16.84 21.60
N ARG A 703 3.34 18.10 21.49
CA ARG A 703 4.08 19.33 21.81
C ARG A 703 3.47 20.14 22.98
N CYS A 704 2.59 19.52 23.78
CA CYS A 704 2.02 20.19 24.94
C CYS A 704 3.08 20.65 25.96
N VAL A 705 2.85 21.75 26.65
CA VAL A 705 3.79 22.37 27.59
C VAL A 705 3.13 22.67 28.93
N GLY A 706 3.74 22.22 30.02
CA GLY A 706 3.19 22.43 31.38
C GLY A 706 2.00 21.52 31.67
N GLY A 707 1.05 21.94 32.51
CA GLY A 707 -0.16 21.19 32.83
C GLY A 707 0.08 19.90 33.63
N ILE A 708 -0.71 18.85 33.35
CA ILE A 708 -0.67 17.58 34.06
C ILE A 708 0.54 16.78 33.58
N GLN A 709 1.37 16.32 34.52
CA GLN A 709 2.45 15.39 34.24
C GLN A 709 2.26 14.16 35.13
N PRO A 710 1.95 12.97 34.56
CA PRO A 710 1.83 11.74 35.33
C PRO A 710 3.11 11.43 36.08
N LYS A 711 2.98 11.13 37.38
CA LYS A 711 4.14 10.80 38.21
C LYS A 711 4.68 9.43 37.81
N ARG A 712 5.94 9.36 37.42
CA ARG A 712 6.61 8.11 37.07
C ARG A 712 6.82 7.27 38.31
N LYS A 713 6.44 5.98 38.25
CA LYS A 713 6.86 4.95 39.21
C LYS A 713 8.01 4.15 38.58
N GLU A 714 9.03 3.87 39.34
CA GLU A 714 10.05 2.92 38.92
C GLU A 714 9.46 1.51 39.02
N ILE A 715 9.30 0.85 37.87
CA ILE A 715 9.00 -0.57 37.82
C ILE A 715 10.32 -1.27 37.50
N ASP A 716 10.80 -2.06 38.44
CA ASP A 716 11.98 -2.88 38.26
C ASP A 716 11.59 -4.11 37.39
N LEU A 717 11.70 -3.98 36.07
CA LEU A 717 11.47 -5.07 35.14
C LEU A 717 12.49 -6.20 35.24
N ARG A 718 13.60 -6.00 36.01
CA ARG A 718 14.60 -7.05 36.29
C ARG A 718 14.00 -8.27 36.97
N ARG A 719 12.92 -8.09 37.72
CA ARG A 719 12.22 -9.21 38.38
C ARG A 719 11.51 -10.13 37.42
N ASN A 720 11.25 -9.68 36.21
CA ASN A 720 10.50 -10.42 35.20
C ASN A 720 11.39 -10.99 34.09
N CYS A 721 12.70 -10.70 34.09
CA CYS A 721 13.64 -11.36 33.16
C CYS A 721 14.10 -12.69 33.76
N ILE A 722 13.72 -13.80 33.18
CA ILE A 722 14.28 -15.13 33.54
C ILE A 722 15.72 -15.17 33.05
N SER A 723 16.62 -15.29 33.97
CA SER A 723 18.07 -15.25 33.75
C SER A 723 18.67 -16.47 33.02
N ASN A 724 17.89 -17.45 32.56
CA ASN A 724 18.42 -18.75 32.16
C ASN A 724 18.05 -19.27 30.79
N ALA A 725 17.35 -18.53 29.96
CA ALA A 725 17.05 -19.02 28.63
C ALA A 725 17.57 -18.05 27.55
N LEU A 726 18.65 -18.46 26.92
CA LEU A 726 19.08 -17.95 25.61
C LEU A 726 19.54 -16.50 25.56
N HIS A 727 20.73 -16.20 26.12
CA HIS A 727 21.53 -15.11 25.58
C HIS A 727 21.80 -15.41 24.10
N PRO A 728 21.31 -14.62 23.13
CA PRO A 728 21.93 -14.63 21.84
C PRO A 728 23.34 -14.09 22.05
N LYS A 729 24.33 -14.95 21.87
CA LYS A 729 25.72 -14.51 21.82
C LYS A 729 25.85 -13.40 20.80
N PRO A 730 26.61 -12.33 21.08
CA PRO A 730 26.85 -11.30 20.12
C PRO A 730 27.36 -11.92 18.81
N LEU A 731 26.85 -11.45 17.69
CA LEU A 731 27.13 -11.93 16.32
C LEU A 731 28.60 -11.80 15.87
N THR A 732 29.51 -11.46 16.75
CA THR A 732 30.94 -11.19 16.45
C THR A 732 31.94 -12.19 16.98
N GLU A 733 31.51 -13.30 17.56
CA GLU A 733 32.49 -14.37 17.87
C GLU A 733 32.25 -15.60 17.01
N ALA A 734 33.01 -15.70 15.93
CA ALA A 734 33.30 -16.98 15.31
C ALA A 734 33.83 -17.91 16.42
N ASN A 735 32.98 -18.83 16.86
CA ASN A 735 33.39 -19.87 17.77
C ASN A 735 34.52 -20.65 17.08
N LEU A 736 35.74 -20.35 17.44
CA LEU A 736 36.83 -21.30 17.27
C LEU A 736 36.35 -22.59 17.93
N LEU A 737 36.01 -23.56 17.14
CA LEU A 737 35.81 -24.93 17.57
C LEU A 737 36.98 -25.25 18.49
N SER A 738 36.71 -25.66 19.72
CA SER A 738 37.77 -25.98 20.66
C SER A 738 38.70 -26.97 19.97
N SER A 739 39.99 -26.82 20.14
CA SER A 739 40.99 -27.69 19.50
C SER A 739 40.70 -29.17 19.75
N ALA A 740 40.03 -29.52 20.83
CA ALA A 740 39.55 -30.85 21.13
C ALA A 740 38.48 -31.38 20.15
N SER A 741 37.53 -30.55 19.72
CA SER A 741 36.51 -30.97 18.75
C SER A 741 37.09 -31.17 17.36
N ILE A 742 38.05 -30.35 16.94
CA ILE A 742 38.75 -30.50 15.66
C ILE A 742 39.59 -31.81 15.70
N VAL A 743 40.30 -32.10 16.78
CA VAL A 743 41.05 -33.35 16.93
C VAL A 743 40.11 -34.56 16.89
N LEU A 744 38.96 -34.51 17.51
CA LEU A 744 37.99 -35.59 17.51
C LEU A 744 37.41 -35.83 16.10
N VAL A 745 37.08 -34.81 15.36
CA VAL A 745 36.61 -34.90 13.96
C VAL A 745 37.71 -35.47 13.04
N VAL A 746 38.94 -35.00 13.17
CA VAL A 746 40.10 -35.51 12.40
C VAL A 746 40.36 -37.00 12.74
N MET A 747 40.27 -37.39 14.01
CA MET A 747 40.39 -38.79 14.42
C MET A 747 39.29 -39.68 13.83
N VAL A 748 38.05 -39.23 13.82
CA VAL A 748 36.93 -39.96 13.20
C VAL A 748 37.14 -40.11 11.68
N ILE A 749 37.60 -39.09 11.00
CA ILE A 749 37.88 -39.12 9.58
C ILE A 749 39.04 -40.10 9.28
N LEU A 750 40.10 -40.08 10.08
CA LEU A 750 41.21 -41.03 9.98
C LEU A 750 40.79 -42.48 10.22
N LEU A 751 39.90 -42.71 11.21
CA LEU A 751 39.35 -44.04 11.45
C LEU A 751 38.46 -44.55 10.30
N ILE A 752 37.64 -43.68 9.72
CA ILE A 752 36.82 -43.99 8.55
C ILE A 752 37.70 -44.26 7.33
N SER A 753 38.74 -43.45 7.11
CA SER A 753 39.68 -43.66 6.00
C SER A 753 40.52 -44.93 6.15
N ALA A 754 40.95 -45.26 7.40
CA ALA A 754 41.61 -46.53 7.69
C ALA A 754 40.67 -47.76 7.48
N ALA A 755 39.40 -47.64 7.93
CA ALA A 755 38.41 -48.69 7.72
C ALA A 755 38.08 -48.92 6.24
N THR A 756 37.95 -47.81 5.48
CA THR A 756 37.77 -47.89 4.02
C THR A 756 39.00 -48.42 3.29
N GLY A 757 40.20 -48.06 3.76
CA GLY A 757 41.46 -48.61 3.24
C GLY A 757 41.56 -50.11 3.49
N VAL A 758 41.23 -50.61 4.69
CA VAL A 758 41.20 -52.04 5.01
C VAL A 758 40.13 -52.76 4.19
N MET A 759 38.94 -52.15 3.99
CA MET A 759 37.92 -52.70 3.11
C MET A 759 38.36 -52.76 1.62
N LEU A 760 39.04 -51.77 1.14
CA LEU A 760 39.58 -51.74 -0.23
C LEU A 760 40.69 -52.77 -0.41
N VAL A 761 41.61 -52.90 0.55
CA VAL A 761 42.66 -53.95 0.53
C VAL A 761 42.02 -55.33 0.60
N LYS A 762 41.04 -55.55 1.44
CA LYS A 762 40.31 -56.80 1.53
C LYS A 762 39.52 -57.13 0.25
N LYS A 763 39.02 -56.12 -0.45
CA LYS A 763 38.27 -56.23 -1.71
C LYS A 763 39.17 -56.49 -2.91
N TYR A 764 40.37 -55.86 -2.93
CA TYR A 764 41.25 -55.94 -4.11
C TYR A 764 42.36 -57.00 -3.97
N VAL A 765 42.78 -57.35 -2.79
CA VAL A 765 43.90 -58.30 -2.54
C VAL A 765 43.39 -59.69 -2.21
N CYS A 766 42.20 -59.83 -1.55
CA CYS A 766 41.62 -61.09 -1.21
C CYS A 766 40.31 -61.36 -1.96
N GLY A 767 40.37 -61.45 -3.29
CA GLY A 767 39.36 -61.92 -4.25
C GLY A 767 37.96 -62.25 -3.76
N GLY A 768 37.17 -61.24 -3.49
CA GLY A 768 35.79 -61.45 -3.01
C GLY A 768 34.75 -60.99 -4.02
N ARG A 769 34.50 -61.82 -5.02
CA ARG A 769 33.29 -61.76 -5.85
C ARG A 769 32.08 -62.17 -4.99
N PHE A 770 31.35 -61.24 -4.40
CA PHE A 770 30.04 -61.66 -3.88
C PHE A 770 29.14 -60.47 -3.40
N LEU A 771 29.14 -59.33 -4.02
CA LEU A 771 28.21 -58.23 -3.61
C LEU A 771 27.53 -57.40 -4.72
N VAL A 772 27.83 -57.73 -5.98
CA VAL A 772 27.24 -56.93 -7.07
C VAL A 772 25.89 -57.44 -7.56
N HIS A 773 25.53 -58.70 -7.20
CA HIS A 773 24.26 -59.30 -7.66
C HIS A 773 23.06 -59.03 -6.74
N ARG A 774 23.26 -58.47 -5.56
CA ARG A 774 22.13 -58.23 -4.64
C ARG A 774 21.49 -56.86 -4.76
N TYR A 775 22.21 -55.89 -5.37
CA TYR A 775 21.67 -54.54 -5.55
C TYR A 775 20.79 -54.39 -6.79
N SER A 776 21.07 -55.17 -7.84
CA SER A 776 20.26 -55.11 -9.06
C SER A 776 18.88 -55.78 -8.93
N VAL A 777 18.78 -56.79 -8.03
CA VAL A 777 17.51 -57.48 -7.80
C VAL A 777 16.56 -56.66 -6.86
N LEU A 778 17.12 -55.87 -5.97
CA LEU A 778 16.33 -54.96 -5.12
C LEU A 778 15.77 -53.75 -5.89
N GLN A 779 16.51 -53.24 -6.89
CA GLN A 779 16.06 -52.15 -7.71
C GLN A 779 14.95 -52.60 -8.67
N GLN A 780 15.01 -53.85 -9.20
CA GLN A 780 13.96 -54.36 -10.07
C GLN A 780 12.66 -54.72 -9.30
N HIS A 781 12.77 -55.07 -8.01
CA HIS A 781 11.58 -55.33 -7.19
C HIS A 781 10.94 -54.04 -6.61
N ALA A 782 11.70 -52.94 -6.52
CA ALA A 782 11.17 -51.63 -6.10
C ALA A 782 10.38 -50.93 -7.22
N GLU A 783 10.77 -51.18 -8.49
CA GLU A 783 10.05 -50.64 -9.66
C GLU A 783 8.75 -51.39 -9.98
N ALA A 784 8.60 -52.64 -9.51
CA ALA A 784 7.41 -53.47 -9.81
C ALA A 784 6.25 -53.29 -8.78
N ASN A 785 6.51 -52.71 -7.61
CA ASN A 785 5.50 -52.57 -6.54
C ASN A 785 5.16 -51.10 -6.21
N GLY A 786 5.50 -50.18 -7.11
CA GLY A 786 5.40 -48.72 -6.88
C GLY A 786 4.13 -48.05 -7.39
N ILE A 787 2.98 -48.72 -7.49
CA ILE A 787 1.79 -48.08 -8.08
C ILE A 787 0.60 -47.97 -7.11
N GLU A 788 0.66 -48.44 -5.91
CA GLU A 788 -0.49 -48.40 -5.00
C GLU A 788 -0.28 -47.64 -3.69
N GLY A 789 0.59 -46.67 -3.63
CA GLY A 789 0.87 -45.93 -2.40
C GLY A 789 1.04 -44.42 -2.50
N VAL A 790 0.51 -43.76 -3.55
CA VAL A 790 0.78 -42.32 -3.79
C VAL A 790 -0.42 -41.42 -3.46
N ASP A 791 -1.59 -41.97 -3.16
CA ASP A 791 -2.80 -41.18 -2.95
C ASP A 791 -2.93 -40.53 -1.54
N GLU A 792 -2.03 -40.82 -0.61
CA GLU A 792 -2.08 -40.20 0.74
C GLU A 792 -1.05 -39.10 1.01
N LEU A 793 -0.18 -38.76 0.03
CA LEU A 793 0.84 -37.72 0.25
C LEU A 793 0.47 -36.34 -0.31
N ASP A 794 -0.57 -36.22 -1.11
CA ASP A 794 -0.97 -34.97 -1.72
C ASP A 794 -1.79 -34.03 -0.82
N THR A 795 -2.21 -34.52 0.35
CA THR A 795 -2.94 -33.68 1.31
C THR A 795 -2.05 -32.82 2.20
N HIS A 796 -0.76 -33.09 2.25
CA HIS A 796 0.18 -32.28 3.07
C HIS A 796 0.88 -31.14 2.33
N THR A 797 0.83 -31.13 1.00
CA THR A 797 1.45 -30.06 0.21
C THR A 797 0.54 -28.82 0.07
N THR A 798 -0.74 -28.94 0.36
CA THR A 798 -1.67 -27.81 0.35
C THR A 798 -1.59 -26.94 1.61
N GLU A 799 -1.05 -27.44 2.71
CA GLU A 799 -0.84 -26.61 3.90
C GLU A 799 0.45 -25.77 3.85
N MET A 800 1.45 -26.19 3.06
CA MET A 800 2.65 -25.36 2.88
C MET A 800 2.41 -24.15 1.96
N GLY A 801 1.39 -24.19 1.10
CA GLY A 801 1.04 -23.05 0.25
C GLY A 801 0.36 -21.90 0.98
N LYS A 802 -0.22 -22.17 2.14
CA LYS A 802 -0.92 -21.12 2.93
C LYS A 802 0.01 -20.22 3.72
N THR A 803 1.14 -20.74 4.16
CA THR A 803 2.14 -19.95 4.90
C THR A 803 2.91 -18.97 4.00
N GLN A 804 2.95 -19.21 2.72
CA GLN A 804 3.69 -18.35 1.78
C GLN A 804 2.93 -17.06 1.41
N TYR A 805 1.60 -17.06 1.56
CA TYR A 805 0.75 -15.91 1.21
C TYR A 805 0.71 -14.81 2.30
N HIS A 806 1.05 -15.16 3.53
CA HIS A 806 1.05 -14.22 4.65
C HIS A 806 2.23 -13.25 4.65
N GLU A 807 3.22 -13.53 3.83
CA GLU A 807 4.50 -12.85 3.85
C GLU A 807 4.56 -11.67 2.90
N ASP A 808 3.81 -11.75 1.82
CA ASP A 808 3.72 -10.66 0.84
C ASP A 808 2.86 -9.49 1.37
N SER A 809 2.08 -9.71 2.44
CA SER A 809 1.25 -8.68 3.06
C SER A 809 2.04 -7.67 3.89
N ASP A 810 3.19 -8.06 4.42
CA ASP A 810 4.02 -7.15 5.23
C ASP A 810 4.78 -6.13 4.37
N GLU A 811 4.92 -6.40 3.06
CA GLU A 811 5.58 -5.50 2.12
C GLU A 811 4.63 -4.50 1.47
N ASP A 812 3.36 -4.88 1.30
CA ASP A 812 2.39 -4.05 0.57
C ASP A 812 1.75 -2.94 1.41
N LEU A 813 1.85 -3.00 2.74
CA LEU A 813 1.18 -2.06 3.65
C LEU A 813 1.99 -0.80 3.98
N LEU A 814 3.25 -0.71 3.53
CA LEU A 814 4.09 0.48 3.73
C LEU A 814 4.37 1.27 2.44
N GLU A 815 3.92 0.81 1.28
CA GLU A 815 3.83 1.61 0.08
C GLU A 815 2.44 2.26 -0.02
#